data_aede3a81d8b8c7e7e1074a0d0d85a69c
#
_entry.id   aede3a81d8b8c7e7e1074a0d0d85a69c
#
_cell.length_a   1.000
_cell.length_b   1.000
_cell.length_c   1.000
_cell.angle_alpha   90.00
_cell.angle_beta   90.00
_cell.angle_gamma   90.00
#
_symmetry.space_group_name_H-M   'P 1'
#
loop_
_entity.id
_entity.type
_entity.pdbx_description
1 polymer ?
#
loop_
_entity_poly.entity_id
_entity_poly.type
_entity_poly.pdbx_seq_one_letter_code
_entity_poly.pdbx_strand_id
1 'polypeptide(L)'
;MPQLIEEPQTEMGAQDRPSTFASRLAISILRFAIVLLIAAAIGGGWYMARKGFGGRTRARIVEELHRRGVEASIGHLTLNPFRGLVARNVRVFSYRDRRNTLAFISEIVLDINYAAFFHHQPFLNALDIRNAEVTLPLKGPQGKIEQPQLQKFHAHIYFPPEQIYVSQAEGIFCGVRISATGQLIKRADYQPSPPLSEEERQKRLSILRRIVAELERFNFPNGPPSLQVKFSGDLAQLEDARAEATIQANLLKRKDYEMRDFVAAAEWSNQTLNLSRCEWNDRLGGFAATANWSRQTNAANFQARSSLDLKTLLDAADAAGALADATFTSPAVIDVSGSANFAGEKPQLKLIGHVAVANLAYKNLPLSECRAEFSWDGERTWLRDIRIRHPTGDLHAEVFEAPNEFRLNIDGPLAPGELRPFVSPEIQEFLGEWECSRPPVIQLAIRGKDRHPESWQGDGNIVLDRTRFRGQWMNSATAKVHFADGAVSYENFRIVRDEGVGTGNFTYDFAKHEVRISNIKANVRPTEVAFWIDPDLPKNVAPYKFHQPPAVTANGVYQFRGGKGTRLEISVDAPGGMDYVFLGKTLPFLRIAGQLLFTNDRLQIIDLRGGLFAGNVRGNADISLAHGDPRYHAKLAVDGVDFPRLTDLYYNYKTAHGQLSGSYDFTGLGDNSRTMQGSGKMNVANGDVFAIPVFGPLSGILNLVVPGAGYSIARNASADFTVQKGIIHTENFEVAGRLFSMLGSGDIYFVDDKLDFDVRIGPKGPGVLLAPVYKLFEYKGEGSLKNPDWHPKRF
;
A
#
# COMPACT_ATOMS: atom_id res chain seq x y z
N MET A 1 -89.01 25.76 -51.52
CA MET A 1 -89.93 25.59 -52.65
C MET A 1 -90.05 24.10 -52.95
N PRO A 2 -91.14 23.69 -53.31
CA PRO A 2 -92.13 22.81 -52.65
C PRO A 2 -92.39 21.59 -53.50
N GLN A 3 -93.07 20.63 -52.91
CA GLN A 3 -94.24 19.90 -53.34
C GLN A 3 -94.45 18.64 -52.54
N LEU A 4 -95.37 18.49 -51.58
CA LEU A 4 -96.84 18.18 -51.70
C LEU A 4 -97.09 17.17 -52.77
N ILE A 5 -97.58 16.04 -52.32
CA ILE A 5 -98.76 15.27 -52.89
C ILE A 5 -98.90 14.05 -51.93
N GLU A 6 -99.86 14.06 -51.15
CA GLU A 6 -101.24 13.44 -51.10
C GLU A 6 -101.26 11.96 -50.70
N GLU A 7 -101.94 11.77 -49.63
CA GLU A 7 -102.57 10.51 -49.19
C GLU A 7 -103.47 9.90 -50.28
N PRO A 8 -103.71 8.61 -50.14
CA PRO A 8 -105.13 8.34 -49.89
C PRO A 8 -105.45 7.38 -48.77
N GLN A 9 -106.44 7.72 -48.10
CA GLN A 9 -107.24 6.90 -47.19
C GLN A 9 -107.83 5.69 -47.81
N THR A 10 -107.76 4.56 -47.15
CA THR A 10 -108.79 3.52 -47.31
C THR A 10 -109.14 2.92 -45.97
N GLU A 11 -110.31 3.25 -45.56
CA GLU A 11 -111.10 2.57 -44.55
C GLU A 11 -111.28 1.10 -44.91
N MET A 12 -111.14 0.22 -43.99
CA MET A 12 -112.19 -0.81 -43.72
C MET A 12 -111.86 -1.58 -42.42
N GLY A 13 -112.76 -1.51 -41.63
CA GLY A 13 -113.56 -2.55 -41.04
C GLY A 13 -113.04 -3.23 -39.79
N ALA A 14 -113.41 -2.67 -38.65
CA ALA A 14 -113.32 -3.36 -37.39
C ALA A 14 -114.30 -4.59 -37.46
N GLN A 15 -113.66 -5.79 -37.41
CA GLN A 15 -114.41 -6.98 -36.94
C GLN A 15 -113.99 -7.29 -35.53
N ASP A 16 -114.73 -6.89 -34.60
CA ASP A 16 -114.75 -7.34 -33.21
C ASP A 16 -115.02 -8.86 -33.19
N ARG A 17 -114.03 -9.61 -32.89
CA ARG A 17 -114.23 -11.00 -32.42
C ARG A 17 -114.28 -11.01 -30.94
N PRO A 18 -115.35 -11.54 -30.33
CA PRO A 18 -115.41 -11.62 -28.90
C PRO A 18 -114.32 -12.56 -28.35
N SER A 19 -113.41 -11.93 -27.60
CA SER A 19 -112.43 -12.71 -26.86
C SER A 19 -113.18 -13.62 -25.87
N THR A 20 -113.15 -14.90 -26.18
CA THR A 20 -113.71 -15.91 -25.34
C THR A 20 -113.13 -15.83 -23.98
N PHE A 21 -113.86 -15.94 -22.92
CA PHE A 21 -113.40 -15.92 -21.53
C PHE A 21 -112.24 -16.84 -21.28
N ALA A 22 -112.13 -17.94 -22.07
CA ALA A 22 -110.95 -18.87 -22.08
C ALA A 22 -109.63 -18.27 -22.48
N SER A 23 -109.63 -17.34 -23.51
CA SER A 23 -108.36 -16.70 -23.97
C SER A 23 -107.87 -15.64 -22.95
N ARG A 24 -108.76 -14.94 -22.29
CA ARG A 24 -108.40 -14.03 -21.26
C ARG A 24 -107.82 -14.74 -20.00
N LEU A 25 -108.44 -15.88 -19.62
CA LEU A 25 -107.99 -16.75 -18.58
C LEU A 25 -106.65 -17.35 -18.90
N ALA A 26 -106.40 -17.81 -20.13
CA ALA A 26 -105.11 -18.36 -20.61
C ALA A 26 -104.01 -17.29 -20.61
N ILE A 27 -104.26 -16.05 -21.03
CA ILE A 27 -103.28 -14.93 -20.94
C ILE A 27 -103.05 -14.53 -19.49
N SER A 28 -104.09 -14.56 -18.61
CA SER A 28 -103.85 -14.28 -17.17
C SER A 28 -103.04 -15.38 -16.46
N ILE A 29 -103.26 -16.66 -16.83
CA ILE A 29 -102.51 -17.78 -16.31
C ILE A 29 -101.04 -17.70 -16.80
N LEU A 30 -100.90 -17.37 -18.09
CA LEU A 30 -99.54 -17.19 -18.70
C LEU A 30 -98.78 -16.02 -18.03
N ARG A 31 -99.50 -14.90 -17.81
CA ARG A 31 -98.92 -13.75 -17.08
C ARG A 31 -98.49 -14.12 -15.63
N PHE A 32 -99.46 -14.84 -14.93
CA PHE A 32 -99.17 -15.32 -13.59
C PHE A 32 -98.01 -16.33 -13.58
N ALA A 33 -97.94 -17.25 -14.51
CA ALA A 33 -96.82 -18.20 -14.63
C ALA A 33 -95.49 -17.47 -14.90
N ILE A 34 -95.56 -16.46 -15.78
CA ILE A 34 -94.35 -15.62 -16.04
C ILE A 34 -93.94 -14.85 -14.79
N VAL A 35 -94.91 -14.24 -14.03
CA VAL A 35 -94.58 -13.54 -12.80
C VAL A 35 -94.01 -14.52 -11.74
N LEU A 36 -94.62 -15.73 -11.65
CA LEU A 36 -94.18 -16.75 -10.71
C LEU A 36 -92.84 -17.28 -11.10
N LEU A 37 -92.50 -17.41 -12.41
CA LEU A 37 -91.19 -17.81 -12.93
C LEU A 37 -90.16 -16.71 -12.68
N ILE A 38 -90.54 -15.45 -12.89
CA ILE A 38 -89.70 -14.30 -12.53
C ILE A 38 -89.49 -14.23 -11.02
N ALA A 39 -90.47 -14.42 -10.21
CA ALA A 39 -90.40 -14.44 -8.73
C ALA A 39 -89.52 -15.63 -8.28
N ALA A 40 -89.73 -16.81 -8.88
CA ALA A 40 -88.90 -17.96 -8.60
C ALA A 40 -87.43 -17.77 -9.06
N ALA A 41 -87.20 -17.11 -10.21
CA ALA A 41 -85.89 -16.72 -10.64
C ALA A 41 -85.21 -15.69 -9.74
N ILE A 42 -86.00 -14.66 -9.31
CA ILE A 42 -85.57 -13.66 -8.35
C ILE A 42 -85.30 -14.30 -6.98
N GLY A 43 -86.20 -15.14 -6.50
CA GLY A 43 -86.13 -15.84 -5.22
C GLY A 43 -84.96 -16.86 -5.24
N GLY A 44 -84.80 -17.59 -6.35
CA GLY A 44 -83.68 -18.49 -6.56
C GLY A 44 -82.36 -17.79 -6.64
N GLY A 45 -82.29 -16.67 -7.41
CA GLY A 45 -81.15 -15.82 -7.48
C GLY A 45 -80.77 -15.22 -6.11
N TRP A 46 -81.75 -14.74 -5.39
CA TRP A 46 -81.56 -14.23 -4.01
C TRP A 46 -81.13 -15.32 -3.03
N TYR A 47 -81.68 -16.52 -3.12
CA TYR A 47 -81.30 -17.68 -2.33
C TYR A 47 -79.82 -18.09 -2.62
N MET A 48 -79.41 -18.18 -3.92
CA MET A 48 -78.03 -18.49 -4.35
C MET A 48 -77.07 -17.36 -3.94
N ALA A 49 -77.52 -16.11 -4.01
CA ALA A 49 -76.74 -14.97 -3.58
C ALA A 49 -76.48 -14.96 -2.07
N ARG A 50 -77.43 -15.46 -1.27
CA ARG A 50 -77.35 -15.40 0.20
C ARG A 50 -76.86 -16.69 0.84
N LYS A 51 -77.26 -17.90 0.38
CA LYS A 51 -76.90 -19.20 0.92
C LYS A 51 -75.74 -19.92 0.17
N GLY A 52 -75.54 -19.51 -1.09
CA GLY A 52 -74.50 -20.07 -1.94
C GLY A 52 -74.79 -21.48 -2.51
N PHE A 53 -73.81 -22.01 -3.28
CA PHE A 53 -73.91 -23.35 -3.85
C PHE A 53 -73.73 -24.43 -2.79
N GLY A 54 -74.45 -25.51 -2.91
CA GLY A 54 -74.33 -26.68 -2.02
C GLY A 54 -72.95 -27.37 -2.13
N GLY A 55 -72.61 -28.17 -1.12
CA GLY A 55 -71.36 -28.89 -1.04
C GLY A 55 -71.01 -29.69 -2.28
N ARG A 56 -71.99 -30.31 -2.97
CA ARG A 56 -71.77 -31.10 -4.18
C ARG A 56 -71.28 -30.26 -5.35
N THR A 57 -71.79 -29.01 -5.57
CA THR A 57 -71.29 -28.15 -6.64
C THR A 57 -69.94 -27.59 -6.37
N ARG A 58 -69.63 -27.21 -5.13
CA ARG A 58 -68.29 -26.79 -4.72
C ARG A 58 -67.31 -27.93 -4.94
N ALA A 59 -67.63 -29.17 -4.56
CA ALA A 59 -66.72 -30.31 -4.75
C ALA A 59 -66.44 -30.56 -6.24
N ARG A 60 -67.40 -30.39 -7.14
CA ARG A 60 -67.18 -30.52 -8.59
C ARG A 60 -66.18 -29.43 -9.11
N ILE A 61 -66.34 -28.20 -8.64
CA ILE A 61 -65.41 -27.12 -9.03
C ILE A 61 -63.98 -27.38 -8.49
N VAL A 62 -63.87 -27.81 -7.25
CA VAL A 62 -62.58 -28.20 -6.65
C VAL A 62 -61.97 -29.38 -7.42
N GLU A 63 -62.76 -30.37 -7.83
CA GLU A 63 -62.34 -31.51 -8.63
C GLU A 63 -61.84 -31.07 -10.01
N GLU A 64 -62.52 -30.11 -10.68
CA GLU A 64 -62.05 -29.58 -11.94
C GLU A 64 -60.76 -28.76 -11.79
N LEU A 65 -60.60 -27.99 -10.69
CA LEU A 65 -59.33 -27.33 -10.36
C LEU A 65 -58.24 -28.34 -10.13
N HIS A 66 -58.52 -29.44 -9.43
CA HIS A 66 -57.55 -30.54 -9.22
C HIS A 66 -57.09 -31.16 -10.55
N ARG A 67 -58.03 -31.46 -11.48
CA ARG A 67 -57.72 -31.94 -12.82
C ARG A 67 -56.79 -31.03 -13.61
N ARG A 68 -56.87 -29.71 -13.35
CA ARG A 68 -56.00 -28.67 -13.91
C ARG A 68 -54.72 -28.43 -13.11
N GLY A 69 -54.46 -29.27 -12.11
CA GLY A 69 -53.22 -29.19 -11.29
C GLY A 69 -53.29 -28.19 -10.14
N VAL A 70 -54.45 -27.65 -9.80
CA VAL A 70 -54.62 -26.70 -8.70
C VAL A 70 -55.31 -27.37 -7.53
N GLU A 71 -54.59 -27.64 -6.46
CA GLU A 71 -55.14 -28.12 -5.19
C GLU A 71 -55.76 -26.93 -4.44
N ALA A 72 -57.10 -26.86 -4.37
CA ALA A 72 -57.77 -25.75 -3.71
C ALA A 72 -58.91 -26.23 -2.81
N SER A 73 -59.28 -25.40 -1.85
CA SER A 73 -60.54 -25.52 -1.11
C SER A 73 -61.29 -24.18 -1.16
N ILE A 74 -62.58 -24.25 -1.36
CA ILE A 74 -63.47 -23.06 -1.42
C ILE A 74 -64.40 -23.12 -0.20
N GLY A 75 -64.29 -22.16 0.70
CA GLY A 75 -65.10 -22.10 1.89
C GLY A 75 -66.54 -21.77 1.56
N HIS A 76 -66.80 -20.77 0.74
CA HIS A 76 -68.13 -20.30 0.37
C HIS A 76 -68.17 -19.93 -1.12
N LEU A 77 -69.18 -20.33 -1.81
CA LEU A 77 -69.36 -20.01 -3.24
C LEU A 77 -70.81 -19.51 -3.43
N THR A 78 -70.94 -18.30 -3.90
CA THR A 78 -72.26 -17.67 -4.12
C THR A 78 -72.35 -17.15 -5.53
N LEU A 79 -73.53 -17.15 -6.10
CA LEU A 79 -73.81 -16.49 -7.37
C LEU A 79 -74.64 -15.23 -7.07
N ASN A 80 -74.09 -14.08 -7.34
CA ASN A 80 -74.74 -12.79 -7.19
C ASN A 80 -75.15 -12.29 -8.59
N PRO A 81 -76.43 -12.03 -8.83
CA PRO A 81 -76.98 -11.58 -10.13
C PRO A 81 -76.28 -10.32 -10.68
N PHE A 82 -75.80 -9.46 -9.76
CA PHE A 82 -75.17 -8.16 -10.10
C PHE A 82 -73.66 -8.16 -10.01
N ARG A 83 -73.08 -9.20 -9.40
CA ARG A 83 -71.65 -9.27 -9.20
C ARG A 83 -70.99 -10.52 -9.78
N GLY A 84 -71.81 -11.44 -10.38
CA GLY A 84 -71.27 -12.70 -10.88
C GLY A 84 -70.97 -13.74 -9.79
N LEU A 85 -70.03 -14.60 -10.03
CA LEU A 85 -69.66 -15.69 -9.13
C LEU A 85 -68.65 -15.21 -8.06
N VAL A 86 -69.01 -15.36 -6.77
CA VAL A 86 -68.20 -14.94 -5.64
C VAL A 86 -67.76 -16.14 -4.85
N ALA A 87 -66.47 -16.36 -4.82
CA ALA A 87 -65.83 -17.37 -3.97
C ALA A 87 -65.16 -16.69 -2.78
N ARG A 88 -65.39 -17.18 -1.56
CA ARG A 88 -64.82 -16.67 -0.32
C ARG A 88 -64.03 -17.74 0.41
N ASN A 89 -62.98 -17.29 1.13
CA ASN A 89 -62.11 -18.16 1.91
C ASN A 89 -61.53 -19.29 1.05
N VAL A 90 -60.95 -18.89 -0.07
CA VAL A 90 -60.28 -19.80 -0.99
C VAL A 90 -58.85 -20.09 -0.47
N ARG A 91 -58.53 -21.36 -0.30
CA ARG A 91 -57.17 -21.79 0.06
C ARG A 91 -56.60 -22.61 -1.09
N VAL A 92 -55.40 -22.27 -1.48
CA VAL A 92 -54.62 -23.02 -2.47
C VAL A 92 -53.48 -23.73 -1.75
N PHE A 93 -53.30 -25.00 -2.04
CA PHE A 93 -52.33 -25.85 -1.38
C PHE A 93 -51.21 -26.24 -2.34
N SER A 94 -50.08 -26.69 -1.78
CA SER A 94 -49.01 -27.29 -2.58
C SER A 94 -49.51 -28.59 -3.23
N TYR A 95 -49.05 -28.87 -4.47
CA TYR A 95 -49.38 -30.07 -5.17
C TYR A 95 -49.05 -31.33 -4.36
N ARG A 96 -50.02 -32.19 -4.11
CA ARG A 96 -49.94 -33.42 -3.27
C ARG A 96 -49.69 -33.17 -1.76
N ASP A 97 -49.65 -31.94 -1.28
CA ASP A 97 -49.50 -31.69 0.17
C ASP A 97 -50.48 -30.61 0.66
N ARG A 98 -51.63 -31.03 1.14
CA ARG A 98 -52.70 -30.17 1.70
C ARG A 98 -52.35 -29.58 3.07
N ARG A 99 -51.20 -29.89 3.65
CA ARG A 99 -50.75 -29.28 4.91
C ARG A 99 -50.15 -27.92 4.68
N ASN A 100 -49.56 -27.69 3.49
CA ASN A 100 -48.90 -26.44 3.14
C ASN A 100 -49.83 -25.56 2.29
N THR A 101 -50.35 -24.50 2.90
CA THR A 101 -51.15 -23.49 2.21
C THR A 101 -50.22 -22.54 1.45
N LEU A 102 -50.36 -22.52 0.10
CA LEU A 102 -49.59 -21.60 -0.76
C LEU A 102 -50.25 -20.23 -0.90
N ALA A 103 -51.59 -20.21 -0.89
CA ALA A 103 -52.33 -18.95 -0.95
C ALA A 103 -53.61 -19.03 -0.12
N PHE A 104 -53.94 -17.91 0.53
CA PHE A 104 -55.23 -17.67 1.13
C PHE A 104 -55.85 -16.43 0.47
N ILE A 105 -57.04 -16.53 -0.06
CA ILE A 105 -57.73 -15.45 -0.74
C ILE A 105 -59.09 -15.25 -0.05
N SER A 106 -59.28 -14.05 0.49
CA SER A 106 -60.50 -13.75 1.23
C SER A 106 -61.73 -13.73 0.33
N GLU A 107 -61.63 -13.11 -0.85
CA GLU A 107 -62.75 -13.04 -1.81
C GLU A 107 -62.20 -13.00 -3.24
N ILE A 108 -62.81 -13.79 -4.11
CA ILE A 108 -62.63 -13.76 -5.58
C ILE A 108 -64.00 -13.49 -6.16
N VAL A 109 -64.13 -12.43 -6.97
CA VAL A 109 -65.29 -12.11 -7.71
C VAL A 109 -65.08 -12.29 -9.20
N LEU A 110 -65.82 -13.18 -9.85
CA LEU A 110 -65.86 -13.33 -11.30
C LEU A 110 -67.09 -12.62 -11.84
N ASP A 111 -66.91 -11.47 -12.47
CA ASP A 111 -67.95 -10.76 -13.15
C ASP A 111 -68.29 -11.45 -14.48
N ILE A 112 -69.51 -11.93 -14.60
CA ILE A 112 -69.99 -12.80 -15.67
C ILE A 112 -70.97 -12.07 -16.53
N ASN A 113 -70.74 -12.01 -17.86
CA ASN A 113 -71.73 -11.62 -18.82
C ASN A 113 -72.70 -12.80 -19.10
N TYR A 114 -73.86 -12.79 -18.43
CA TYR A 114 -74.83 -13.88 -18.57
C TYR A 114 -75.37 -14.04 -20.00
N ALA A 115 -75.55 -12.94 -20.77
CA ALA A 115 -75.95 -13.02 -22.15
C ALA A 115 -74.92 -13.76 -23.04
N ALA A 116 -73.63 -13.38 -22.92
CA ALA A 116 -72.55 -14.07 -23.61
C ALA A 116 -72.44 -15.54 -23.19
N PHE A 117 -72.63 -15.85 -21.89
CA PHE A 117 -72.65 -17.22 -21.37
C PHE A 117 -73.66 -18.12 -22.06
N PHE A 118 -74.92 -17.63 -22.27
CA PHE A 118 -75.97 -18.39 -22.95
C PHE A 118 -75.74 -18.52 -24.45
N HIS A 119 -74.95 -17.63 -25.06
CA HIS A 119 -74.59 -17.66 -26.49
C HIS A 119 -73.26 -18.34 -26.75
N HIS A 120 -72.67 -19.03 -25.77
CA HIS A 120 -71.34 -19.71 -25.86
C HIS A 120 -70.18 -18.79 -26.31
N GLN A 121 -70.32 -17.48 -25.99
CA GLN A 121 -69.28 -16.49 -26.21
C GLN A 121 -68.38 -16.32 -24.95
N PRO A 122 -67.24 -15.67 -25.06
CA PRO A 122 -66.43 -15.32 -23.86
C PRO A 122 -67.28 -14.53 -22.86
N PHE A 123 -67.49 -15.10 -21.71
CA PHE A 123 -68.48 -14.61 -20.74
C PHE A 123 -67.90 -13.95 -19.49
N LEU A 124 -66.52 -13.96 -19.34
CA LEU A 124 -65.88 -13.33 -18.20
C LEU A 124 -65.55 -11.87 -18.54
N ASN A 125 -66.18 -10.92 -17.86
CA ASN A 125 -65.91 -9.49 -18.01
C ASN A 125 -64.77 -9.02 -17.15
N ALA A 126 -64.72 -9.45 -15.88
CA ALA A 126 -63.71 -9.02 -14.94
C ALA A 126 -63.47 -10.07 -13.83
N LEU A 127 -62.29 -10.02 -13.28
CA LEU A 127 -61.80 -10.73 -12.10
C LEU A 127 -61.36 -9.73 -11.05
N ASP A 128 -61.97 -9.83 -9.87
CA ASP A 128 -61.66 -9.01 -8.71
C ASP A 128 -61.15 -9.93 -7.60
N ILE A 129 -59.90 -9.76 -7.21
CA ILE A 129 -59.27 -10.48 -6.11
C ILE A 129 -59.10 -9.52 -4.94
N ARG A 130 -59.55 -9.92 -3.78
CA ARG A 130 -59.52 -9.09 -2.56
C ARG A 130 -58.83 -9.80 -1.45
N ASN A 131 -57.85 -9.10 -0.88
CA ASN A 131 -57.08 -9.52 0.28
C ASN A 131 -56.57 -10.97 0.14
N ALA A 132 -55.68 -11.16 -0.82
CA ALA A 132 -54.94 -12.41 -0.98
C ALA A 132 -53.58 -12.38 -0.26
N GLU A 133 -53.23 -13.50 0.33
CA GLU A 133 -51.96 -13.76 0.90
C GLU A 133 -51.35 -14.97 0.16
N VAL A 134 -50.17 -14.78 -0.45
CA VAL A 134 -49.49 -15.82 -1.23
C VAL A 134 -48.12 -16.07 -0.65
N THR A 135 -47.87 -17.33 -0.30
CA THR A 135 -46.58 -17.77 0.22
C THR A 135 -45.83 -18.53 -0.89
N LEU A 136 -44.61 -18.09 -1.22
CA LEU A 136 -43.79 -18.71 -2.23
C LEU A 136 -42.72 -19.56 -1.55
N PRO A 137 -42.85 -20.94 -1.54
CA PRO A 137 -41.82 -21.79 -0.92
C PRO A 137 -40.57 -21.82 -1.80
N LEU A 138 -39.54 -21.10 -1.42
CA LEU A 138 -38.23 -21.09 -2.07
C LEU A 138 -37.31 -22.05 -1.32
N LYS A 139 -36.71 -23.04 -1.99
CA LYS A 139 -35.68 -23.90 -1.40
C LYS A 139 -34.35 -23.11 -1.32
N GLY A 140 -33.93 -22.76 -0.11
CA GLY A 140 -32.68 -22.07 0.17
C GLY A 140 -31.44 -22.98 0.08
N PRO A 141 -30.23 -22.43 0.20
CA PRO A 141 -29.02 -23.21 0.39
C PRO A 141 -29.16 -24.09 1.63
N GLN A 142 -28.65 -25.30 1.59
CA GLN A 142 -28.73 -26.30 2.67
C GLN A 142 -30.15 -26.82 2.99
N GLY A 143 -31.13 -26.68 2.05
CA GLY A 143 -32.48 -27.23 2.22
C GLY A 143 -33.40 -26.40 3.15
N LYS A 144 -32.97 -25.25 3.65
CA LYS A 144 -33.84 -24.34 4.39
C LYS A 144 -34.89 -23.74 3.46
N ILE A 145 -36.17 -23.87 3.82
CA ILE A 145 -37.28 -23.32 3.03
C ILE A 145 -37.51 -21.87 3.47
N GLU A 146 -37.24 -20.93 2.59
CA GLU A 146 -37.59 -19.54 2.72
C GLU A 146 -39.00 -19.35 2.19
N GLN A 147 -39.83 -18.62 2.89
CA GLN A 147 -41.25 -18.43 2.55
C GLN A 147 -41.58 -16.94 2.40
N PRO A 148 -41.07 -16.23 1.38
CA PRO A 148 -41.48 -14.87 1.13
C PRO A 148 -42.98 -14.79 0.85
N GLN A 149 -43.62 -13.80 1.44
CA GLN A 149 -45.08 -13.62 1.39
C GLN A 149 -45.47 -12.37 0.62
N LEU A 150 -46.43 -12.55 -0.31
CA LEU A 150 -47.20 -11.45 -0.87
C LEU A 150 -48.44 -11.27 0.01
N GLN A 151 -48.54 -10.15 0.66
CA GLN A 151 -49.62 -9.85 1.63
C GLN A 151 -50.57 -8.76 1.11
N LYS A 152 -51.81 -8.76 1.58
CA LYS A 152 -52.80 -7.75 1.24
C LYS A 152 -52.95 -7.53 -0.26
N PHE A 153 -52.83 -8.60 -1.06
CA PHE A 153 -52.91 -8.48 -2.49
C PHE A 153 -54.38 -8.24 -2.93
N HIS A 154 -54.54 -7.20 -3.73
CA HIS A 154 -55.80 -6.84 -4.39
C HIS A 154 -55.52 -6.73 -5.88
N ALA A 155 -56.42 -7.25 -6.74
CA ALA A 155 -56.29 -7.09 -8.15
C ALA A 155 -57.67 -6.96 -8.81
N HIS A 156 -57.75 -6.08 -9.80
CA HIS A 156 -58.93 -5.85 -10.62
C HIS A 156 -58.51 -5.96 -12.07
N ILE A 157 -59.02 -6.99 -12.77
CA ILE A 157 -58.60 -7.37 -14.11
C ILE A 157 -59.83 -7.44 -14.99
N TYR A 158 -59.86 -6.73 -16.09
CA TYR A 158 -60.90 -6.78 -17.11
C TYR A 158 -60.47 -7.67 -18.29
N PHE A 159 -61.45 -8.30 -18.88
CA PHE A 159 -61.29 -9.16 -20.06
C PHE A 159 -62.12 -8.66 -21.24
N PRO A 160 -61.81 -7.47 -21.81
CA PRO A 160 -62.42 -7.06 -23.07
C PRO A 160 -62.06 -8.01 -24.19
N PRO A 161 -62.77 -7.99 -25.34
CA PRO A 161 -62.44 -8.84 -26.49
C PRO A 161 -60.99 -8.67 -26.90
N GLU A 162 -60.31 -9.80 -27.03
CA GLU A 162 -58.88 -9.88 -27.42
C GLU A 162 -57.87 -9.13 -26.53
N GLN A 163 -58.26 -8.76 -25.33
CA GLN A 163 -57.41 -8.04 -24.39
C GLN A 163 -57.57 -8.53 -22.95
N ILE A 164 -56.51 -8.32 -22.17
CA ILE A 164 -56.49 -8.42 -20.70
C ILE A 164 -56.02 -7.07 -20.18
N TYR A 165 -56.86 -6.41 -19.41
CA TYR A 165 -56.55 -5.12 -18.84
C TYR A 165 -56.51 -5.21 -17.34
N VAL A 166 -55.31 -4.99 -16.75
CA VAL A 166 -55.11 -4.88 -15.31
C VAL A 166 -55.20 -3.42 -14.91
N SER A 167 -56.35 -3.03 -14.40
CA SER A 167 -56.58 -1.64 -13.98
C SER A 167 -55.91 -1.33 -12.66
N GLN A 168 -55.78 -2.35 -11.80
CA GLN A 168 -55.15 -2.23 -10.50
C GLN A 168 -54.73 -3.61 -10.02
N ALA A 169 -53.47 -3.75 -9.60
CA ALA A 169 -52.96 -4.88 -8.85
C ALA A 169 -52.01 -4.35 -7.80
N GLU A 170 -52.38 -4.49 -6.52
CA GLU A 170 -51.62 -3.94 -5.42
C GLU A 170 -51.34 -5.01 -4.36
N GLY A 171 -50.19 -4.95 -3.69
CA GLY A 171 -49.83 -5.84 -2.59
C GLY A 171 -48.57 -5.42 -1.92
N ILE A 172 -48.23 -6.14 -0.86
CA ILE A 172 -46.95 -5.96 -0.14
C ILE A 172 -46.15 -7.24 -0.28
N PHE A 173 -44.98 -7.17 -0.94
CA PHE A 173 -44.07 -8.28 -1.09
C PHE A 173 -42.72 -7.97 -0.43
N CYS A 174 -42.33 -8.79 0.55
CA CYS A 174 -41.08 -8.60 1.32
C CYS A 174 -40.94 -7.16 1.85
N GLY A 175 -42.02 -6.57 2.36
CA GLY A 175 -42.02 -5.20 2.89
C GLY A 175 -42.08 -4.09 1.83
N VAL A 176 -42.12 -4.40 0.53
CA VAL A 176 -42.25 -3.43 -0.56
C VAL A 176 -43.68 -3.40 -1.05
N ARG A 177 -44.29 -2.22 -1.12
CA ARG A 177 -45.63 -2.03 -1.71
C ARG A 177 -45.52 -2.04 -3.23
N ILE A 178 -46.15 -2.99 -3.87
CA ILE A 178 -46.17 -3.13 -5.32
C ILE A 178 -47.53 -2.67 -5.86
N SER A 179 -47.51 -1.88 -6.90
CA SER A 179 -48.68 -1.46 -7.67
C SER A 179 -48.43 -1.71 -9.14
N ALA A 180 -49.29 -2.45 -9.81
CA ALA A 180 -49.15 -2.78 -11.22
C ALA A 180 -50.41 -2.47 -12.00
N THR A 181 -50.23 -1.85 -13.19
CA THR A 181 -51.29 -1.53 -14.14
C THR A 181 -50.84 -1.85 -15.56
N GLY A 182 -51.72 -2.26 -16.44
CA GLY A 182 -51.30 -2.54 -17.81
C GLY A 182 -52.30 -3.29 -18.63
N GLN A 183 -51.91 -3.52 -19.89
CA GLN A 183 -52.76 -4.22 -20.84
C GLN A 183 -51.95 -5.24 -21.64
N LEU A 184 -52.57 -6.37 -21.91
CA LEU A 184 -52.04 -7.41 -22.77
C LEU A 184 -53.00 -7.74 -23.87
N ILE A 185 -52.53 -7.76 -25.11
CA ILE A 185 -53.32 -8.19 -26.26
C ILE A 185 -53.32 -9.73 -26.27
N LYS A 186 -54.54 -10.30 -26.37
CA LYS A 186 -54.72 -11.73 -26.49
C LYS A 186 -55.39 -11.99 -27.83
N ARG A 187 -54.67 -12.32 -28.84
CA ARG A 187 -55.21 -12.63 -30.18
C ARG A 187 -56.08 -13.89 -30.14
N ALA A 188 -57.00 -14.00 -31.09
CA ALA A 188 -57.92 -15.12 -31.15
C ALA A 188 -57.21 -16.46 -31.40
N ASP A 189 -56.06 -16.43 -32.05
CA ASP A 189 -55.21 -17.58 -32.36
C ASP A 189 -54.17 -17.88 -31.27
N TYR A 190 -54.22 -17.16 -30.12
CA TYR A 190 -53.26 -17.35 -29.05
C TYR A 190 -53.28 -18.77 -28.51
N GLN A 191 -52.14 -19.45 -28.58
CA GLN A 191 -51.88 -20.71 -27.91
C GLN A 191 -50.95 -20.46 -26.71
N PRO A 192 -51.29 -20.99 -25.53
CA PRO A 192 -50.40 -20.86 -24.38
C PRO A 192 -49.04 -21.48 -24.69
N SER A 193 -47.98 -20.75 -24.36
CA SER A 193 -46.60 -21.26 -24.46
C SER A 193 -46.47 -22.57 -23.68
N PRO A 194 -45.65 -23.52 -24.13
CA PRO A 194 -45.39 -24.74 -23.37
C PRO A 194 -44.87 -24.42 -21.98
N PRO A 195 -45.10 -25.26 -20.99
CA PRO A 195 -44.59 -25.02 -19.63
C PRO A 195 -43.07 -24.90 -19.66
N LEU A 196 -42.54 -23.95 -18.88
CA LEU A 196 -41.08 -23.75 -18.76
C LEU A 196 -40.37 -25.05 -18.40
N SER A 197 -39.20 -25.27 -18.97
CA SER A 197 -38.35 -26.36 -18.56
C SER A 197 -37.98 -26.25 -17.08
N GLU A 198 -37.72 -27.36 -16.43
CA GLU A 198 -37.33 -27.33 -14.99
C GLU A 198 -36.07 -26.49 -14.77
N GLU A 199 -35.12 -26.47 -15.74
CA GLU A 199 -33.89 -25.68 -15.69
C GLU A 199 -34.23 -24.17 -15.74
N GLU A 200 -35.03 -23.73 -16.65
CA GLU A 200 -35.46 -22.32 -16.77
C GLU A 200 -36.25 -21.86 -15.53
N ARG A 201 -37.10 -22.74 -15.01
CA ARG A 201 -37.81 -22.49 -13.76
C ARG A 201 -36.86 -22.33 -12.59
N GLN A 202 -35.88 -23.19 -12.41
CA GLN A 202 -34.87 -23.08 -11.37
C GLN A 202 -34.03 -21.82 -11.52
N LYS A 203 -33.67 -21.45 -12.74
CA LYS A 203 -32.96 -20.19 -13.03
C LYS A 203 -33.76 -18.96 -12.59
N ARG A 204 -35.03 -18.89 -12.95
CA ARG A 204 -35.95 -17.80 -12.52
C ARG A 204 -36.13 -17.75 -11.00
N LEU A 205 -36.31 -18.90 -10.36
CA LEU A 205 -36.40 -19.01 -8.91
C LEU A 205 -35.10 -18.58 -8.21
N SER A 206 -33.94 -18.87 -8.80
CA SER A 206 -32.65 -18.43 -8.25
C SER A 206 -32.49 -16.91 -8.28
N ILE A 207 -32.96 -16.26 -9.35
CA ILE A 207 -32.99 -14.79 -9.45
C ILE A 207 -33.92 -14.20 -8.38
N LEU A 208 -35.13 -14.69 -8.27
CA LEU A 208 -36.09 -14.24 -7.26
C LEU A 208 -35.52 -14.39 -5.85
N ARG A 209 -34.88 -15.52 -5.56
CA ARG A 209 -34.22 -15.74 -4.26
C ARG A 209 -33.16 -14.70 -3.96
N ARG A 210 -32.30 -14.35 -4.95
CA ARG A 210 -31.28 -13.30 -4.77
C ARG A 210 -31.93 -11.95 -4.45
N ILE A 211 -33.01 -11.62 -5.16
CA ILE A 211 -33.75 -10.37 -4.91
C ILE A 211 -34.33 -10.35 -3.49
N VAL A 212 -34.97 -11.44 -3.07
CA VAL A 212 -35.53 -11.56 -1.72
C VAL A 212 -34.46 -11.44 -0.65
N ALA A 213 -33.35 -12.18 -0.80
CA ALA A 213 -32.23 -12.15 0.13
C ALA A 213 -31.58 -10.74 0.23
N GLU A 214 -31.53 -9.99 -0.86
CA GLU A 214 -31.04 -8.60 -0.80
C GLU A 214 -32.07 -7.67 -0.14
N LEU A 215 -33.35 -7.82 -0.43
CA LEU A 215 -34.40 -7.01 0.20
C LEU A 215 -34.47 -7.23 1.72
N GLU A 216 -34.28 -8.44 2.19
CA GLU A 216 -34.27 -8.78 3.63
C GLU A 216 -33.07 -8.13 4.39
N ARG A 217 -32.03 -7.69 3.69
CA ARG A 217 -30.92 -6.96 4.30
C ARG A 217 -31.24 -5.50 4.59
N PHE A 218 -32.33 -4.98 4.07
CA PHE A 218 -32.78 -3.60 4.27
C PHE A 218 -33.91 -3.50 5.27
N ASN A 219 -33.84 -2.46 6.09
CA ASN A 219 -34.93 -2.02 6.95
C ASN A 219 -35.58 -0.78 6.34
N PHE A 220 -36.90 -0.63 6.54
CA PHE A 220 -37.69 0.47 6.01
C PHE A 220 -38.31 1.29 7.16
N PRO A 221 -37.54 2.11 7.89
CA PRO A 221 -38.02 2.78 9.11
C PRO A 221 -39.18 3.76 8.85
N ASN A 222 -39.17 4.42 7.70
CA ASN A 222 -40.21 5.43 7.33
C ASN A 222 -41.32 4.86 6.44
N GLY A 223 -41.58 3.55 6.58
CA GLY A 223 -42.62 2.86 5.84
C GLY A 223 -42.11 2.13 4.59
N PRO A 224 -42.95 1.28 4.00
CA PRO A 224 -42.61 0.44 2.88
C PRO A 224 -42.24 1.24 1.63
N PRO A 225 -41.16 0.86 0.88
CA PRO A 225 -40.91 1.36 -0.45
C PRO A 225 -42.13 1.10 -1.37
N SER A 226 -42.33 1.96 -2.36
CA SER A 226 -43.35 1.79 -3.37
C SER A 226 -42.74 1.43 -4.72
N LEU A 227 -43.16 0.31 -5.29
CA LEU A 227 -42.81 -0.11 -6.66
C LEU A 227 -44.06 0.04 -7.53
N GLN A 228 -44.05 0.89 -8.51
CA GLN A 228 -45.06 1.07 -9.52
C GLN A 228 -44.60 0.43 -10.83
N VAL A 229 -45.44 -0.42 -11.40
CA VAL A 229 -45.15 -1.09 -12.68
C VAL A 229 -46.29 -0.80 -13.65
N LYS A 230 -45.91 -0.31 -14.85
CA LYS A 230 -46.87 -0.20 -15.98
C LYS A 230 -46.35 -1.11 -17.07
N PHE A 231 -47.29 -1.89 -17.66
CA PHE A 231 -46.87 -2.82 -18.72
C PHE A 231 -47.86 -2.86 -19.87
N SER A 232 -47.35 -3.13 -21.05
CA SER A 232 -48.17 -3.36 -22.24
C SER A 232 -47.48 -4.36 -23.17
N GLY A 233 -48.22 -5.17 -23.89
CA GLY A 233 -47.58 -6.12 -24.79
C GLY A 233 -48.62 -7.09 -25.44
N ASP A 234 -48.12 -8.02 -26.23
CA ASP A 234 -48.86 -9.11 -26.82
C ASP A 234 -48.50 -10.41 -26.09
N LEU A 235 -49.51 -11.17 -25.67
CA LEU A 235 -49.31 -12.45 -24.99
C LEU A 235 -48.59 -13.47 -25.89
N ALA A 236 -48.69 -13.34 -27.19
CA ALA A 236 -48.02 -14.19 -28.16
C ALA A 236 -46.53 -13.85 -28.30
N GLN A 237 -46.15 -12.61 -27.95
CA GLN A 237 -44.78 -12.05 -28.10
C GLN A 237 -44.40 -11.27 -26.86
N LEU A 238 -44.41 -11.92 -25.69
CA LEU A 238 -44.04 -11.28 -24.41
C LEU A 238 -42.59 -10.75 -24.37
N GLU A 239 -41.74 -11.20 -25.29
CA GLU A 239 -40.38 -10.70 -25.40
C GLU A 239 -40.32 -9.24 -25.85
N ASP A 240 -41.30 -8.79 -26.63
CA ASP A 240 -41.44 -7.43 -27.14
C ASP A 240 -42.34 -6.56 -26.26
N ALA A 241 -42.77 -7.08 -25.12
CA ALA A 241 -43.57 -6.33 -24.16
C ALA A 241 -42.80 -5.12 -23.64
N ARG A 242 -43.52 -4.01 -23.47
CA ARG A 242 -43.02 -2.81 -22.79
C ARG A 242 -43.39 -2.85 -21.30
N ALA A 243 -42.45 -2.54 -20.47
CA ALA A 243 -42.73 -2.36 -19.05
C ALA A 243 -41.95 -1.16 -18.49
N GLU A 244 -42.62 -0.32 -17.74
CA GLU A 244 -42.04 0.80 -17.02
C GLU A 244 -42.15 0.49 -15.53
N ALA A 245 -41.07 0.59 -14.79
CA ALA A 245 -41.01 0.35 -13.36
C ALA A 245 -40.36 1.54 -12.65
N THR A 246 -41.01 2.02 -11.60
CA THR A 246 -40.48 3.07 -10.74
C THR A 246 -40.57 2.60 -9.29
N ILE A 247 -39.43 2.59 -8.60
CA ILE A 247 -39.34 2.31 -7.18
C ILE A 247 -38.94 3.56 -6.43
N GLN A 248 -39.59 3.84 -5.32
CA GLN A 248 -39.32 4.99 -4.46
C GLN A 248 -39.34 4.57 -2.98
N ALA A 249 -38.38 5.12 -2.22
CA ALA A 249 -38.31 4.94 -0.79
C ALA A 249 -37.78 6.20 -0.12
N ASN A 250 -38.41 6.64 0.95
CA ASN A 250 -37.96 7.81 1.70
C ASN A 250 -36.69 7.50 2.49
N LEU A 251 -36.56 6.28 3.05
CA LEU A 251 -35.43 5.86 3.84
C LEU A 251 -35.25 4.33 3.74
N LEU A 252 -34.12 3.91 3.24
CA LEU A 252 -33.64 2.53 3.29
C LEU A 252 -32.42 2.47 4.22
N LYS A 253 -32.42 1.54 5.14
CA LYS A 253 -31.32 1.36 6.07
C LYS A 253 -30.75 -0.05 5.95
N ARG A 254 -29.41 -0.14 5.75
CA ARG A 254 -28.66 -1.41 5.78
C ARG A 254 -27.51 -1.26 6.76
N LYS A 255 -27.52 -2.00 7.86
CA LYS A 255 -26.62 -1.76 9.01
C LYS A 255 -26.72 -0.27 9.44
N ASP A 256 -25.61 0.45 9.46
CA ASP A 256 -25.54 1.87 9.82
C ASP A 256 -25.65 2.83 8.63
N TYR A 257 -25.72 2.32 7.40
CA TYR A 257 -25.86 3.13 6.20
C TYR A 257 -27.33 3.47 5.91
N GLU A 258 -27.60 4.74 5.68
CA GLU A 258 -28.91 5.29 5.39
C GLU A 258 -28.96 5.86 3.97
N MET A 259 -29.83 5.27 3.13
CA MET A 259 -30.17 5.80 1.81
C MET A 259 -31.47 6.57 1.90
N ARG A 260 -31.45 7.86 1.60
CA ARG A 260 -32.59 8.77 1.67
C ARG A 260 -33.05 9.14 0.27
N ASP A 261 -34.34 9.33 0.11
CA ASP A 261 -34.95 9.77 -1.13
C ASP A 261 -34.58 8.88 -2.34
N PHE A 262 -34.55 7.57 -2.09
CA PHE A 262 -34.20 6.61 -3.13
C PHE A 262 -35.26 6.59 -4.22
N VAL A 263 -34.83 6.76 -5.46
CA VAL A 263 -35.67 6.66 -6.66
C VAL A 263 -34.93 5.87 -7.72
N ALA A 264 -35.56 4.84 -8.28
CA ALA A 264 -35.08 4.19 -9.47
C ALA A 264 -36.22 4.06 -10.49
N ALA A 265 -35.96 4.42 -11.74
CA ALA A 265 -36.90 4.32 -12.85
C ALA A 265 -36.27 3.57 -14.01
N ALA A 266 -36.92 2.50 -14.46
CA ALA A 266 -36.46 1.66 -15.54
C ALA A 266 -37.58 1.37 -16.54
N GLU A 267 -37.21 1.24 -17.80
CA GLU A 267 -38.05 0.86 -18.93
C GLU A 267 -37.48 -0.37 -19.59
N TRP A 268 -38.35 -1.34 -19.81
CA TRP A 268 -38.07 -2.47 -20.68
C TRP A 268 -38.86 -2.29 -22.00
N SER A 269 -38.16 -2.26 -23.12
CA SER A 269 -38.77 -2.20 -24.45
C SER A 269 -37.78 -2.75 -25.48
N ASN A 270 -38.31 -3.44 -26.50
CA ASN A 270 -37.50 -3.98 -27.59
C ASN A 270 -36.28 -4.80 -27.10
N GLN A 271 -36.48 -5.64 -26.10
CA GLN A 271 -35.45 -6.47 -25.48
C GLN A 271 -34.27 -5.66 -24.88
N THR A 272 -34.54 -4.40 -24.55
CA THR A 272 -33.60 -3.49 -23.93
C THR A 272 -34.13 -2.99 -22.58
N LEU A 273 -33.32 -3.08 -21.55
CA LEU A 273 -33.59 -2.47 -20.26
C LEU A 273 -32.85 -1.14 -20.17
N ASN A 274 -33.61 -0.07 -20.03
CA ASN A 274 -33.09 1.29 -19.85
C ASN A 274 -33.37 1.77 -18.43
N LEU A 275 -32.36 1.87 -17.58
CA LEU A 275 -32.40 2.51 -16.28
C LEU A 275 -32.17 4.02 -16.48
N SER A 276 -33.25 4.77 -16.61
CA SER A 276 -33.21 6.21 -16.85
C SER A 276 -32.80 7.04 -15.62
N ARG A 277 -33.02 6.48 -14.43
CA ARG A 277 -32.74 7.14 -13.16
C ARG A 277 -32.50 6.10 -12.08
N CYS A 278 -31.41 6.29 -11.30
CA CYS A 278 -31.17 5.60 -10.04
C CYS A 278 -30.47 6.58 -9.12
N GLU A 279 -31.16 7.11 -8.14
CA GLU A 279 -30.68 8.19 -7.31
C GLU A 279 -31.03 7.96 -5.85
N TRP A 280 -30.13 8.39 -4.97
CA TRP A 280 -30.37 8.52 -3.55
C TRP A 280 -29.35 9.49 -2.92
N ASN A 281 -29.65 9.92 -1.72
CA ASN A 281 -28.77 10.71 -0.90
C ASN A 281 -28.39 9.97 0.38
N ASP A 282 -27.22 10.26 0.91
CA ASP A 282 -26.84 9.87 2.26
C ASP A 282 -26.58 11.11 3.12
N ARG A 283 -25.83 10.91 4.21
CA ARG A 283 -25.46 11.99 5.11
C ARG A 283 -24.52 13.02 4.47
N LEU A 284 -23.64 12.61 3.57
CA LEU A 284 -22.57 13.44 3.02
C LEU A 284 -22.85 13.92 1.61
N GLY A 285 -23.59 13.18 0.82
CA GLY A 285 -23.83 13.55 -0.56
C GLY A 285 -24.87 12.69 -1.26
N GLY A 286 -24.78 12.65 -2.60
CA GLY A 286 -25.73 11.94 -3.44
C GLY A 286 -25.10 10.96 -4.41
N PHE A 287 -25.91 10.06 -4.89
CA PHE A 287 -25.62 9.13 -5.97
C PHE A 287 -26.62 9.31 -7.09
N ALA A 288 -26.15 9.29 -8.32
CA ALA A 288 -27.00 9.25 -9.51
C ALA A 288 -26.39 8.31 -10.53
N ALA A 289 -27.20 7.44 -11.12
CA ALA A 289 -26.76 6.53 -12.17
C ALA A 289 -27.81 6.32 -13.25
N THR A 290 -27.34 6.06 -14.45
CA THR A 290 -28.14 5.60 -15.60
C THR A 290 -27.48 4.37 -16.20
N ALA A 291 -28.26 3.48 -16.81
CA ALA A 291 -27.73 2.30 -17.44
C ALA A 291 -28.65 1.85 -18.60
N ASN A 292 -28.06 1.22 -19.59
CA ASN A 292 -28.78 0.60 -20.69
C ASN A 292 -28.20 -0.80 -20.90
N TRP A 293 -29.06 -1.81 -20.94
CA TRP A 293 -28.67 -3.19 -21.19
C TRP A 293 -29.50 -3.78 -22.32
N SER A 294 -28.88 -4.41 -23.30
CA SER A 294 -29.53 -5.09 -24.41
C SER A 294 -29.42 -6.61 -24.24
N ARG A 295 -30.56 -7.29 -24.30
CA ARG A 295 -30.62 -8.75 -24.27
C ARG A 295 -30.02 -9.39 -25.52
N GLN A 296 -30.14 -8.72 -26.69
CA GLN A 296 -29.64 -9.23 -27.96
C GLN A 296 -28.12 -9.33 -27.99
N THR A 297 -27.45 -8.27 -27.51
CA THR A 297 -25.97 -8.19 -27.48
C THR A 297 -25.37 -8.65 -26.16
N ASN A 298 -26.18 -8.90 -25.16
CA ASN A 298 -25.74 -9.10 -23.76
C ASN A 298 -24.80 -8.02 -23.25
N ALA A 299 -24.89 -6.82 -23.80
CA ALA A 299 -24.03 -5.70 -23.43
C ALA A 299 -24.83 -4.65 -22.63
N ALA A 300 -24.17 -4.06 -21.65
CA ALA A 300 -24.65 -2.93 -20.90
C ALA A 300 -23.68 -1.76 -20.97
N ASN A 301 -24.21 -0.54 -20.97
CA ASN A 301 -23.46 0.68 -20.72
C ASN A 301 -24.08 1.39 -19.53
N PHE A 302 -23.26 2.03 -18.73
CA PHE A 302 -23.74 2.77 -17.56
C PHE A 302 -22.89 4.00 -17.30
N GLN A 303 -23.49 4.96 -16.60
CA GLN A 303 -22.84 6.13 -16.06
C GLN A 303 -23.31 6.29 -14.62
N ALA A 304 -22.38 6.63 -13.73
CA ALA A 304 -22.72 6.88 -12.33
C ALA A 304 -21.87 8.02 -11.78
N ARG A 305 -22.48 8.80 -10.92
CA ARG A 305 -21.84 9.84 -10.14
C ARG A 305 -22.14 9.62 -8.69
N SER A 306 -21.12 9.73 -7.84
CA SER A 306 -21.24 9.51 -6.41
C SER A 306 -20.48 10.60 -5.64
N SER A 307 -21.09 11.09 -4.59
CA SER A 307 -20.44 11.87 -3.53
C SER A 307 -20.84 11.35 -2.14
N LEU A 308 -21.07 10.04 -2.06
CA LEU A 308 -21.56 9.36 -0.86
C LEU A 308 -20.46 9.19 0.20
N ASP A 309 -20.88 8.85 1.42
CA ASP A 309 -20.00 8.36 2.48
C ASP A 309 -19.52 6.94 2.13
N LEU A 310 -18.40 6.89 1.38
CA LEU A 310 -17.85 5.62 0.88
C LEU A 310 -17.51 4.64 1.99
N LYS A 311 -17.05 5.11 3.14
CA LYS A 311 -16.66 4.25 4.25
C LYS A 311 -17.88 3.51 4.81
N THR A 312 -18.90 4.24 5.17
CA THR A 312 -20.14 3.67 5.72
C THR A 312 -20.87 2.81 4.67
N LEU A 313 -20.83 3.21 3.39
CA LEU A 313 -21.38 2.42 2.28
C LEU A 313 -20.68 1.08 2.13
N LEU A 314 -19.33 1.06 2.11
CA LEU A 314 -18.55 -0.18 1.98
C LEU A 314 -18.72 -1.09 3.20
N ASP A 315 -18.81 -0.54 4.40
CA ASP A 315 -19.16 -1.30 5.60
C ASP A 315 -20.52 -1.98 5.48
N ALA A 316 -21.50 -1.25 4.97
CA ALA A 316 -22.83 -1.80 4.73
C ALA A 316 -22.83 -2.86 3.61
N ALA A 317 -21.93 -2.75 2.64
CA ALA A 317 -21.76 -3.69 1.52
C ALA A 317 -20.87 -4.90 1.86
N ASP A 318 -20.45 -5.07 3.11
CA ASP A 318 -19.52 -6.12 3.56
C ASP A 318 -18.13 -6.05 2.91
N ALA A 319 -17.69 -4.84 2.50
CA ALA A 319 -16.43 -4.53 1.83
C ALA A 319 -15.54 -3.55 2.62
N ALA A 320 -15.68 -3.49 3.94
CA ALA A 320 -14.99 -2.57 4.85
C ALA A 320 -13.47 -2.53 4.68
N GLY A 321 -12.85 -3.67 4.34
CA GLY A 321 -11.40 -3.79 4.17
C GLY A 321 -10.82 -2.97 3.01
N ALA A 322 -11.63 -2.59 2.02
CA ALA A 322 -11.15 -1.89 0.83
C ALA A 322 -10.60 -0.47 1.12
N LEU A 323 -11.10 0.20 2.17
CA LEU A 323 -10.69 1.55 2.58
C LEU A 323 -10.33 1.62 4.07
N ALA A 324 -9.83 0.52 4.65
CA ALA A 324 -9.52 0.46 6.08
C ALA A 324 -8.50 1.53 6.52
N ASP A 325 -7.54 1.81 5.66
CA ASP A 325 -6.45 2.78 5.91
C ASP A 325 -6.83 4.23 5.56
N ALA A 326 -8.03 4.47 5.00
CA ALA A 326 -8.48 5.79 4.58
C ALA A 326 -9.48 6.39 5.58
N THR A 327 -9.28 7.65 5.92
CA THR A 327 -10.22 8.44 6.71
C THR A 327 -10.62 9.67 5.90
N PHE A 328 -11.90 9.76 5.57
CA PHE A 328 -12.45 10.85 4.77
C PHE A 328 -13.07 11.91 5.69
N THR A 329 -12.65 13.15 5.52
CA THR A 329 -13.30 14.31 6.17
C THR A 329 -14.30 14.96 5.22
N SER A 330 -14.12 14.77 3.92
CA SER A 330 -15.04 15.19 2.86
C SER A 330 -15.41 13.99 1.99
N PRO A 331 -16.61 13.98 1.37
CA PRO A 331 -16.99 12.89 0.49
C PRO A 331 -16.09 12.82 -0.74
N ALA A 332 -15.79 11.60 -1.20
CA ALA A 332 -15.13 11.40 -2.48
C ALA A 332 -16.13 11.63 -3.62
N VAL A 333 -15.80 12.49 -4.56
CA VAL A 333 -16.57 12.66 -5.79
C VAL A 333 -16.02 11.69 -6.83
N ILE A 334 -16.87 10.80 -7.31
CA ILE A 334 -16.53 9.78 -8.29
C ILE A 334 -17.51 9.92 -9.45
N ASP A 335 -16.98 10.11 -10.65
CA ASP A 335 -17.73 10.00 -11.89
C ASP A 335 -17.19 8.82 -12.67
N VAL A 336 -18.02 7.88 -13.01
CA VAL A 336 -17.64 6.67 -13.73
C VAL A 336 -18.62 6.37 -14.85
N SER A 337 -18.08 6.01 -16.00
CA SER A 337 -18.78 5.40 -17.10
C SER A 337 -18.19 4.04 -17.41
N GLY A 338 -19.01 3.12 -17.86
CA GLY A 338 -18.54 1.80 -18.15
C GLY A 338 -19.41 1.03 -19.11
N SER A 339 -18.85 -0.08 -19.58
CA SER A 339 -19.58 -1.07 -20.33
C SER A 339 -19.31 -2.46 -19.75
N ALA A 340 -20.33 -3.31 -19.82
CA ALA A 340 -20.25 -4.69 -19.38
C ALA A 340 -20.75 -5.61 -20.50
N ASN A 341 -20.07 -6.72 -20.76
CA ASN A 341 -20.53 -7.77 -21.67
C ASN A 341 -20.71 -9.06 -20.88
N PHE A 342 -21.93 -9.61 -20.94
CA PHE A 342 -22.36 -10.80 -20.19
C PHE A 342 -22.44 -12.06 -21.07
N ALA A 343 -21.90 -12.03 -22.29
CA ALA A 343 -21.97 -13.16 -23.24
C ALA A 343 -21.07 -14.36 -22.81
N GLY A 344 -20.04 -14.15 -21.99
CA GLY A 344 -19.12 -15.17 -21.51
C GLY A 344 -19.49 -15.73 -20.12
N GLU A 345 -18.71 -16.72 -19.65
CA GLU A 345 -18.87 -17.26 -18.29
C GLU A 345 -18.64 -16.22 -17.19
N LYS A 346 -17.75 -15.26 -17.44
CA LYS A 346 -17.50 -14.11 -16.58
C LYS A 346 -17.81 -12.82 -17.32
N PRO A 347 -18.50 -11.88 -16.67
CA PRO A 347 -18.78 -10.58 -17.28
C PRO A 347 -17.46 -9.83 -17.54
N GLN A 348 -17.31 -9.32 -18.78
CA GLN A 348 -16.22 -8.42 -19.13
C GLN A 348 -16.66 -6.99 -18.82
N LEU A 349 -16.01 -6.36 -17.88
CA LEU A 349 -16.32 -5.01 -17.43
C LEU A 349 -15.20 -4.06 -17.86
N LYS A 350 -15.58 -2.91 -18.41
CA LYS A 350 -14.69 -1.78 -18.71
C LYS A 350 -15.18 -0.55 -18.01
N LEU A 351 -14.29 0.12 -17.31
CA LEU A 351 -14.57 1.32 -16.52
C LEU A 351 -13.67 2.46 -16.95
N ILE A 352 -14.21 3.64 -17.05
CA ILE A 352 -13.47 4.89 -17.23
C ILE A 352 -14.10 5.92 -16.31
N GLY A 353 -13.30 6.69 -15.61
CA GLY A 353 -13.84 7.69 -14.71
C GLY A 353 -12.77 8.56 -14.09
N HIS A 354 -13.22 9.43 -13.22
CA HIS A 354 -12.35 10.23 -12.39
C HIS A 354 -12.81 10.20 -10.93
N VAL A 355 -11.86 10.37 -10.06
CA VAL A 355 -12.08 10.46 -8.62
C VAL A 355 -11.40 11.71 -8.10
N ALA A 356 -12.10 12.44 -7.23
CA ALA A 356 -11.57 13.59 -6.53
C ALA A 356 -11.99 13.52 -5.06
N VAL A 357 -11.04 13.67 -4.17
CA VAL A 357 -11.24 13.67 -2.73
C VAL A 357 -10.51 14.86 -2.14
N ALA A 358 -11.20 15.64 -1.34
CA ALA A 358 -10.60 16.69 -0.54
C ALA A 358 -10.51 16.25 0.93
N ASN A 359 -9.42 16.66 1.60
CA ASN A 359 -9.24 16.43 3.04
C ASN A 359 -9.43 14.97 3.48
N LEU A 360 -8.59 14.11 2.97
CA LEU A 360 -8.51 12.72 3.42
C LEU A 360 -7.20 12.47 4.18
N ALA A 361 -7.20 11.48 5.05
CA ALA A 361 -5.96 10.92 5.57
C ALA A 361 -5.86 9.46 5.10
N TYR A 362 -4.70 9.10 4.53
CA TYR A 362 -4.40 7.73 4.13
C TYR A 362 -3.19 7.22 4.91
N LYS A 363 -3.37 6.14 5.66
CA LYS A 363 -2.36 5.64 6.61
C LYS A 363 -1.80 6.76 7.52
N ASN A 364 -2.67 7.62 8.02
CA ASN A 364 -2.36 8.80 8.84
C ASN A 364 -1.60 9.93 8.13
N LEU A 365 -1.33 9.84 6.83
CA LEU A 365 -0.81 10.95 6.04
C LEU A 365 -1.97 11.86 5.63
N PRO A 366 -2.01 13.13 6.10
CA PRO A 366 -3.06 14.06 5.72
C PRO A 366 -2.85 14.54 4.29
N LEU A 367 -3.88 14.43 3.45
CA LEU A 367 -3.90 14.88 2.08
C LEU A 367 -5.01 15.90 1.93
N SER A 368 -4.69 17.11 1.47
CA SER A 368 -5.67 18.17 1.27
C SER A 368 -6.45 17.99 -0.04
N GLU A 369 -5.88 17.32 -1.02
CA GLU A 369 -6.52 17.00 -2.29
C GLU A 369 -5.88 15.73 -2.88
N CYS A 370 -6.73 14.84 -3.39
CA CYS A 370 -6.30 13.71 -4.20
C CYS A 370 -7.27 13.56 -5.37
N ARG A 371 -6.76 13.58 -6.59
CA ARG A 371 -7.56 13.35 -7.80
C ARG A 371 -6.82 12.45 -8.77
N ALA A 372 -7.57 11.68 -9.53
CA ALA A 372 -7.04 10.83 -10.58
C ALA A 372 -8.11 10.53 -11.63
N GLU A 373 -7.68 10.35 -12.86
CA GLU A 373 -8.46 9.67 -13.89
C GLU A 373 -8.09 8.19 -13.88
N PHE A 374 -9.08 7.33 -14.03
CA PHE A 374 -8.84 5.90 -14.08
C PHE A 374 -9.53 5.24 -15.26
N SER A 375 -8.90 4.20 -15.78
CA SER A 375 -9.54 3.26 -16.69
C SER A 375 -9.16 1.82 -16.31
N TRP A 376 -10.11 0.92 -16.46
CA TRP A 376 -9.93 -0.50 -16.16
C TRP A 376 -10.74 -1.35 -17.15
N ASP A 377 -10.14 -2.41 -17.67
CA ASP A 377 -10.79 -3.31 -18.64
C ASP A 377 -10.87 -4.77 -18.19
N GLY A 378 -10.65 -5.02 -16.90
CA GLY A 378 -10.65 -6.36 -16.31
C GLY A 378 -9.24 -6.89 -16.07
N GLU A 379 -8.27 -6.52 -16.89
CA GLU A 379 -6.87 -6.94 -16.79
C GLU A 379 -5.91 -5.76 -16.62
N ARG A 380 -6.24 -4.62 -17.21
CA ARG A 380 -5.40 -3.43 -17.25
C ARG A 380 -6.00 -2.32 -16.41
N THR A 381 -5.18 -1.76 -15.55
CA THR A 381 -5.51 -0.56 -14.77
C THR A 381 -4.63 0.58 -15.24
N TRP A 382 -5.22 1.69 -15.58
CA TRP A 382 -4.53 2.93 -15.87
C TRP A 382 -5.03 4.05 -14.97
N LEU A 383 -4.15 4.64 -14.20
CA LEU A 383 -4.40 5.84 -13.41
C LEU A 383 -3.59 6.96 -14.03
N ARG A 384 -4.26 8.02 -14.47
CA ARG A 384 -3.66 9.18 -15.12
C ARG A 384 -3.97 10.44 -14.34
N ASP A 385 -3.21 11.49 -14.61
CA ASP A 385 -3.35 12.80 -13.96
C ASP A 385 -3.57 12.69 -12.44
N ILE A 386 -2.85 11.74 -11.83
CA ILE A 386 -2.88 11.63 -10.38
C ILE A 386 -2.24 12.89 -9.83
N ARG A 387 -2.99 13.64 -9.06
CA ARG A 387 -2.50 14.80 -8.32
C ARG A 387 -2.81 14.63 -6.85
N ILE A 388 -1.77 14.68 -6.06
CA ILE A 388 -1.85 14.54 -4.62
C ILE A 388 -1.27 15.81 -4.01
N ARG A 389 -2.09 16.56 -3.30
CA ARG A 389 -1.64 17.70 -2.49
C ARG A 389 -1.46 17.24 -1.06
N HIS A 390 -0.23 17.23 -0.62
CA HIS A 390 0.17 16.82 0.73
C HIS A 390 0.91 17.98 1.45
N PRO A 391 1.25 17.85 2.74
CA PRO A 391 1.82 18.97 3.51
C PRO A 391 3.11 19.55 2.95
N THR A 392 3.87 18.76 2.19
CA THR A 392 5.17 19.16 1.65
C THR A 392 5.11 19.58 0.18
N GLY A 393 3.95 19.48 -0.49
CA GLY A 393 3.76 19.99 -1.85
C GLY A 393 2.77 19.21 -2.70
N ASP A 394 2.80 19.46 -4.00
CA ASP A 394 1.94 18.80 -4.99
C ASP A 394 2.73 17.72 -5.73
N LEU A 395 2.28 16.48 -5.64
CA LEU A 395 2.84 15.33 -6.35
C LEU A 395 1.96 14.98 -7.56
N HIS A 396 2.59 14.79 -8.70
CA HIS A 396 1.96 14.30 -9.92
C HIS A 396 2.43 12.87 -10.19
N ALA A 397 1.51 12.00 -10.60
CA ALA A 397 1.86 10.63 -10.94
C ALA A 397 0.98 10.06 -12.05
N GLU A 398 1.50 9.04 -12.71
CA GLU A 398 0.75 8.15 -13.59
C GLU A 398 1.13 6.71 -13.27
N VAL A 399 0.15 5.82 -13.26
CA VAL A 399 0.36 4.39 -13.02
C VAL A 399 -0.37 3.58 -14.09
N PHE A 400 0.33 2.66 -14.68
CA PHE A 400 -0.24 1.62 -15.55
C PHE A 400 0.13 0.24 -15.00
N GLU A 401 -0.85 -0.64 -14.91
CA GLU A 401 -0.66 -2.00 -14.43
C GLU A 401 -1.46 -2.98 -15.30
N ALA A 402 -0.76 -4.01 -15.74
CA ALA A 402 -1.31 -5.13 -16.49
C ALA A 402 -0.63 -6.44 -16.05
N PRO A 403 -1.13 -7.62 -16.39
CA PRO A 403 -0.42 -8.88 -16.17
C PRO A 403 0.96 -8.83 -16.84
N ASN A 404 2.03 -8.81 -16.06
CA ASN A 404 3.44 -8.71 -16.53
C ASN A 404 3.87 -7.34 -17.09
N GLU A 405 3.15 -6.27 -16.83
CA GLU A 405 3.58 -4.91 -17.16
C GLU A 405 3.17 -3.92 -16.09
N PHE A 406 4.14 -3.18 -15.59
CA PHE A 406 3.97 -2.08 -14.64
C PHE A 406 4.70 -0.85 -15.17
N ARG A 407 4.06 0.32 -15.13
CA ARG A 407 4.69 1.62 -15.43
C ARG A 407 4.31 2.61 -14.35
N LEU A 408 5.27 3.42 -13.94
CA LEU A 408 5.08 4.47 -12.95
C LEU A 408 5.87 5.70 -13.36
N ASN A 409 5.18 6.82 -13.51
CA ASN A 409 5.77 8.14 -13.64
C ASN A 409 5.43 8.93 -12.37
N ILE A 410 6.42 9.55 -11.75
CA ILE A 410 6.23 10.42 -10.59
C ILE A 410 7.01 11.70 -10.82
N ASP A 411 6.40 12.83 -10.51
CA ASP A 411 7.02 14.16 -10.55
C ASP A 411 6.50 15.00 -9.40
N GLY A 412 7.39 15.53 -8.58
CA GLY A 412 7.05 16.45 -7.52
C GLY A 412 7.84 16.29 -6.23
N PRO A 413 7.57 17.13 -5.24
CA PRO A 413 8.19 17.04 -3.92
C PRO A 413 7.58 15.89 -3.13
N LEU A 414 8.44 15.12 -2.44
CA LEU A 414 8.02 14.01 -1.60
C LEU A 414 9.01 13.82 -0.45
N ALA A 415 8.58 14.14 0.77
CA ALA A 415 9.43 13.97 1.95
C ALA A 415 9.56 12.48 2.33
N PRO A 416 10.76 12.00 2.69
CA PRO A 416 10.96 10.61 3.09
C PRO A 416 10.04 10.16 4.24
N GLY A 417 9.74 11.06 5.17
CA GLY A 417 8.83 10.79 6.29
C GLY A 417 7.41 10.43 5.86
N GLU A 418 6.94 10.97 4.73
CA GLU A 418 5.61 10.69 4.18
C GLU A 418 5.50 9.30 3.56
N LEU A 419 6.63 8.73 3.12
CA LEU A 419 6.68 7.37 2.57
C LEU A 419 6.68 6.28 3.65
N ARG A 420 7.01 6.60 4.89
CA ARG A 420 7.13 5.62 5.98
C ARG A 420 5.93 4.69 6.14
N PRO A 421 4.68 5.15 6.08
CA PRO A 421 3.52 4.28 6.23
C PRO A 421 3.35 3.23 5.11
N PHE A 422 4.09 3.36 4.00
CA PHE A 422 3.91 2.57 2.78
C PHE A 422 5.01 1.54 2.55
N VAL A 423 6.02 1.51 3.42
CA VAL A 423 7.21 0.67 3.24
C VAL A 423 7.42 -0.28 4.42
N SER A 424 8.33 -1.26 4.26
CA SER A 424 8.65 -2.22 5.32
C SER A 424 9.26 -1.54 6.55
N PRO A 425 9.22 -2.16 7.75
CA PRO A 425 9.78 -1.57 8.98
C PRO A 425 11.26 -1.18 8.85
N GLU A 426 12.07 -1.96 8.13
CA GLU A 426 13.48 -1.67 7.92
C GLU A 426 13.68 -0.39 7.08
N ILE A 427 12.85 -0.22 6.04
CA ILE A 427 12.88 1.00 5.22
C ILE A 427 12.29 2.18 5.99
N GLN A 428 11.30 1.97 6.86
CA GLN A 428 10.78 3.03 7.74
C GLN A 428 11.84 3.61 8.65
N GLU A 429 12.69 2.75 9.24
CA GLU A 429 13.83 3.16 10.06
C GLU A 429 14.81 4.00 9.24
N PHE A 430 15.23 3.51 8.09
CA PHE A 430 16.12 4.22 7.16
C PHE A 430 15.53 5.58 6.72
N LEU A 431 14.25 5.64 6.37
CA LEU A 431 13.59 6.90 6.01
C LEU A 431 13.46 7.85 7.21
N GLY A 432 13.44 7.31 8.43
CA GLY A 432 13.44 8.08 9.66
C GLY A 432 14.75 8.81 9.96
N GLU A 433 15.85 8.39 9.36
CA GLU A 433 17.17 9.02 9.50
C GLU A 433 17.31 10.32 8.67
N TRP A 434 16.31 10.61 7.81
CA TRP A 434 16.28 11.79 6.94
C TRP A 434 15.43 12.91 7.53
N GLU A 435 16.02 14.09 7.62
CA GLU A 435 15.33 15.33 8.01
C GLU A 435 15.48 16.36 6.88
N CYS A 436 14.40 16.71 6.25
CA CYS A 436 14.40 17.61 5.11
C CYS A 436 13.82 18.96 5.53
N SER A 437 14.61 20.06 5.38
CA SER A 437 14.09 21.42 5.55
C SER A 437 13.15 21.81 4.41
N ARG A 438 13.40 21.26 3.24
CA ARG A 438 12.52 21.30 2.07
C ARG A 438 12.35 19.89 1.55
N PRO A 439 11.15 19.52 1.08
CA PRO A 439 10.91 18.19 0.55
C PRO A 439 11.79 17.94 -0.68
N PRO A 440 12.38 16.76 -0.80
CA PRO A 440 13.06 16.32 -2.01
C PRO A 440 12.15 16.38 -3.22
N VAL A 441 12.67 16.83 -4.35
CA VAL A 441 11.97 16.75 -5.64
C VAL A 441 12.42 15.49 -6.35
N ILE A 442 11.45 14.67 -6.72
CA ILE A 442 11.66 13.37 -7.37
C ILE A 442 10.98 13.40 -8.73
N GLN A 443 11.72 13.00 -9.75
CA GLN A 443 11.21 12.74 -11.09
C GLN A 443 11.63 11.34 -11.47
N LEU A 444 10.68 10.43 -11.66
CA LEU A 444 10.94 9.04 -11.99
C LEU A 444 10.01 8.60 -13.12
N ALA A 445 10.59 7.90 -14.11
CA ALA A 445 9.86 7.24 -15.17
C ALA A 445 10.36 5.79 -15.27
N ILE A 446 9.61 4.88 -14.71
CA ILE A 446 9.98 3.46 -14.60
C ILE A 446 8.95 2.55 -15.25
N ARG A 447 9.41 1.42 -15.71
CA ARG A 447 8.62 0.29 -16.20
C ARG A 447 9.16 -1.00 -15.61
N GLY A 448 8.31 -2.00 -15.44
CA GLY A 448 8.70 -3.29 -14.91
C GLY A 448 7.67 -4.37 -15.26
N LYS A 449 7.86 -5.55 -14.77
CA LYS A 449 6.87 -6.64 -14.87
C LYS A 449 5.78 -6.48 -13.82
N ASP A 450 6.13 -5.93 -12.68
CA ASP A 450 5.27 -5.77 -11.51
C ASP A 450 5.74 -4.60 -10.64
N ARG A 451 5.16 -4.45 -9.46
CA ARG A 451 5.49 -3.39 -8.49
C ARG A 451 6.80 -3.60 -7.73
N HIS A 452 7.54 -4.69 -7.99
CA HIS A 452 8.78 -4.98 -7.28
C HIS A 452 9.96 -4.27 -7.97
N PRO A 453 10.77 -3.49 -7.22
CA PRO A 453 11.88 -2.72 -7.77
C PRO A 453 12.91 -3.55 -8.54
N GLU A 454 13.01 -4.83 -8.22
CA GLU A 454 13.90 -5.79 -8.91
C GLU A 454 13.55 -5.96 -10.40
N SER A 455 12.29 -5.73 -10.78
CA SER A 455 11.83 -5.80 -12.16
C SER A 455 11.91 -4.47 -12.90
N TRP A 456 12.27 -3.38 -12.21
CA TRP A 456 12.16 -2.03 -12.75
C TRP A 456 13.28 -1.70 -13.73
N GLN A 457 12.92 -0.95 -14.76
CA GLN A 457 13.81 -0.32 -15.72
C GLN A 457 13.33 1.11 -15.94
N GLY A 458 14.25 2.05 -16.02
CA GLY A 458 13.88 3.44 -16.27
C GLY A 458 14.84 4.42 -15.62
N ASP A 459 14.50 5.68 -15.76
CA ASP A 459 15.35 6.80 -15.39
C ASP A 459 14.62 7.80 -14.51
N GLY A 460 15.40 8.58 -13.78
CA GLY A 460 14.86 9.66 -12.97
C GLY A 460 15.94 10.62 -12.49
N ASN A 461 15.47 11.61 -11.75
CA ASN A 461 16.31 12.59 -11.08
C ASN A 461 15.82 12.79 -9.65
N ILE A 462 16.75 12.97 -8.73
CA ILE A 462 16.45 13.33 -7.35
C ILE A 462 17.22 14.60 -7.03
N VAL A 463 16.51 15.55 -6.44
CA VAL A 463 17.08 16.82 -5.96
C VAL A 463 16.72 17.00 -4.49
N LEU A 464 17.73 17.10 -3.65
CA LEU A 464 17.61 17.40 -2.22
C LEU A 464 18.13 18.82 -1.96
N ASP A 465 17.42 19.56 -1.13
CA ASP A 465 17.84 20.88 -0.67
C ASP A 465 17.77 20.94 0.85
N ARG A 466 18.85 21.43 1.48
CA ARG A 466 19.01 21.54 2.94
C ARG A 466 18.46 20.34 3.71
N THR A 467 19.07 19.21 3.46
CA THR A 467 18.67 17.91 4.02
C THR A 467 19.71 17.42 5.02
N ARG A 468 19.26 16.84 6.10
CA ARG A 468 20.09 16.16 7.10
C ARG A 468 19.85 14.64 7.01
N PHE A 469 20.94 13.90 6.90
CA PHE A 469 20.95 12.44 6.97
C PHE A 469 21.84 11.99 8.10
N ARG A 470 21.34 11.11 8.99
CA ARG A 470 22.06 10.66 10.18
C ARG A 470 22.70 11.81 10.96
N GLY A 471 21.96 12.88 11.14
CA GLY A 471 22.44 14.03 11.91
C GLY A 471 23.39 14.97 11.19
N GLN A 472 23.85 14.68 9.97
CA GLN A 472 24.79 15.49 9.21
C GLN A 472 24.11 16.24 8.08
N TRP A 473 24.29 17.56 8.01
CA TRP A 473 23.70 18.43 7.00
C TRP A 473 24.38 18.32 5.64
N MET A 474 23.59 18.40 4.59
CA MET A 474 24.01 18.69 3.24
C MET A 474 23.20 19.89 2.73
N ASN A 475 23.88 20.83 2.06
CA ASN A 475 23.23 22.03 1.50
C ASN A 475 22.37 21.66 0.30
N SER A 476 22.89 20.79 -0.55
CA SER A 476 22.15 20.21 -1.67
C SER A 476 22.73 18.84 -2.05
N ALA A 477 21.87 18.00 -2.59
CA ALA A 477 22.31 16.79 -3.28
C ALA A 477 21.49 16.58 -4.54
N THR A 478 22.12 16.11 -5.60
CA THR A 478 21.49 15.76 -6.88
C THR A 478 22.01 14.44 -7.37
N ALA A 479 21.18 13.64 -8.01
CA ALA A 479 21.59 12.42 -8.69
C ALA A 479 20.65 12.09 -9.84
N LYS A 480 21.19 11.51 -10.90
CA LYS A 480 20.38 10.76 -11.85
C LYS A 480 20.18 9.35 -11.32
N VAL A 481 18.99 8.86 -11.40
CA VAL A 481 18.62 7.52 -10.94
C VAL A 481 18.34 6.66 -12.17
N HIS A 482 18.93 5.48 -12.22
CA HIS A 482 18.72 4.53 -13.30
C HIS A 482 18.40 3.16 -12.71
N PHE A 483 17.29 2.57 -13.12
CA PHE A 483 16.86 1.23 -12.74
C PHE A 483 17.11 0.29 -13.90
N ALA A 484 17.90 -0.75 -13.69
CA ALA A 484 18.16 -1.80 -14.67
C ALA A 484 18.68 -3.07 -14.00
N ASP A 485 18.36 -4.22 -14.56
CA ASP A 485 18.92 -5.53 -14.21
C ASP A 485 18.87 -5.88 -12.71
N GLY A 486 17.78 -5.52 -12.05
CA GLY A 486 17.60 -5.75 -10.62
C GLY A 486 18.45 -4.85 -9.71
N ALA A 487 18.89 -3.71 -10.23
CA ALA A 487 19.70 -2.74 -9.52
C ALA A 487 19.18 -1.31 -9.71
N VAL A 488 19.51 -0.44 -8.76
CA VAL A 488 19.35 1.01 -8.90
C VAL A 488 20.69 1.69 -8.86
N SER A 489 20.99 2.48 -9.88
CA SER A 489 22.21 3.28 -10.01
C SER A 489 21.89 4.75 -9.76
N TYR A 490 22.73 5.39 -8.96
CA TYR A 490 22.74 6.83 -8.74
C TYR A 490 23.99 7.38 -9.45
N GLU A 491 23.75 7.97 -10.61
CA GLU A 491 24.81 8.44 -11.48
C GLU A 491 25.06 9.93 -11.29
N ASN A 492 26.34 10.31 -11.39
CA ASN A 492 26.78 11.70 -11.28
C ASN A 492 26.18 12.40 -10.05
N PHE A 493 26.10 11.67 -8.94
CA PHE A 493 25.63 12.31 -7.72
C PHE A 493 26.58 13.45 -7.34
N ARG A 494 26.01 14.51 -6.84
CA ARG A 494 26.72 15.67 -6.32
C ARG A 494 26.10 16.07 -5.00
N ILE A 495 26.89 15.97 -3.95
CA ILE A 495 26.52 16.40 -2.59
C ILE A 495 27.35 17.62 -2.25
N VAL A 496 26.72 18.70 -1.87
CA VAL A 496 27.36 19.95 -1.46
C VAL A 496 27.19 20.14 0.04
N ARG A 497 28.27 20.38 0.73
CA ARG A 497 28.34 20.72 2.15
C ARG A 497 29.07 22.04 2.32
N ASP A 498 29.05 22.62 3.52
CA ASP A 498 29.74 23.88 3.81
C ASP A 498 31.26 23.76 3.62
N GLU A 499 31.82 22.60 3.96
CA GLU A 499 33.25 22.33 3.90
C GLU A 499 33.72 21.80 2.55
N GLY A 500 32.84 21.36 1.67
CA GLY A 500 33.24 20.81 0.38
C GLY A 500 32.16 20.07 -0.40
N VAL A 501 32.61 19.30 -1.38
CA VAL A 501 31.72 18.63 -2.35
C VAL A 501 32.11 17.15 -2.47
N GLY A 502 31.11 16.29 -2.55
CA GLY A 502 31.25 14.89 -2.94
C GLY A 502 30.56 14.61 -4.27
N THR A 503 31.21 13.88 -5.16
CA THR A 503 30.65 13.45 -6.47
C THR A 503 31.00 12.02 -6.75
N GLY A 504 30.24 11.35 -7.62
CA GLY A 504 30.53 9.98 -8.02
C GLY A 504 29.30 9.22 -8.49
N ASN A 505 29.42 7.91 -8.50
CA ASN A 505 28.33 7.02 -8.83
C ASN A 505 28.28 5.88 -7.81
N PHE A 506 27.06 5.43 -7.51
CA PHE A 506 26.87 4.19 -6.76
C PHE A 506 25.68 3.41 -7.31
N THR A 507 25.78 2.09 -7.23
CA THR A 507 24.73 1.17 -7.68
C THR A 507 24.41 0.22 -6.53
N TYR A 508 23.13 0.08 -6.19
CA TYR A 508 22.63 -0.91 -5.25
C TYR A 508 21.99 -2.06 -6.01
N ASP A 509 22.50 -3.28 -5.83
CA ASP A 509 21.95 -4.52 -6.37
C ASP A 509 20.99 -5.14 -5.33
N PHE A 510 19.73 -5.26 -5.68
CA PHE A 510 18.68 -5.75 -4.76
C PHE A 510 18.85 -7.23 -4.41
N ALA A 511 19.30 -8.04 -5.37
CA ALA A 511 19.42 -9.49 -5.17
C ALA A 511 20.69 -9.84 -4.36
N LYS A 512 21.80 -9.14 -4.59
CA LYS A 512 23.07 -9.38 -3.92
C LYS A 512 23.23 -8.61 -2.62
N HIS A 513 22.39 -7.63 -2.36
CA HIS A 513 22.52 -6.71 -1.23
C HIS A 513 23.90 -6.05 -1.17
N GLU A 514 24.39 -5.61 -2.32
CA GLU A 514 25.69 -4.96 -2.45
C GLU A 514 25.57 -3.54 -2.97
N VAL A 515 26.48 -2.67 -2.52
CA VAL A 515 26.70 -1.34 -3.13
C VAL A 515 28.01 -1.35 -3.88
N ARG A 516 27.96 -1.02 -5.15
CA ARG A 516 29.14 -0.74 -5.97
C ARG A 516 29.31 0.75 -6.09
N ILE A 517 30.48 1.25 -5.71
CA ILE A 517 30.86 2.66 -5.82
C ILE A 517 31.89 2.83 -6.92
N SER A 518 31.79 3.90 -7.68
CA SER A 518 32.77 4.22 -8.73
C SER A 518 32.94 5.73 -8.90
N ASN A 519 34.18 6.12 -9.16
CA ASN A 519 34.56 7.51 -9.41
C ASN A 519 34.17 8.47 -8.28
N ILE A 520 34.15 7.99 -7.05
CA ILE A 520 33.88 8.87 -5.89
C ILE A 520 35.06 9.83 -5.79
N LYS A 521 34.74 11.12 -5.71
CA LYS A 521 35.64 12.21 -5.42
C LYS A 521 34.99 13.11 -4.39
N ALA A 522 35.67 13.32 -3.28
CA ALA A 522 35.14 14.14 -2.20
C ALA A 522 36.23 14.96 -1.52
N ASN A 523 35.88 16.14 -1.06
CA ASN A 523 36.68 16.97 -0.19
C ASN A 523 35.86 17.41 1.01
N VAL A 524 35.44 16.43 1.81
CA VAL A 524 34.56 16.61 2.99
C VAL A 524 35.29 16.04 4.22
N ARG A 525 34.85 16.46 5.40
CA ARG A 525 35.41 15.97 6.66
C ARG A 525 35.06 14.52 6.94
N PRO A 526 36.01 13.60 7.02
CA PRO A 526 35.72 12.19 7.22
C PRO A 526 34.93 11.89 8.48
N THR A 527 35.15 12.61 9.57
CA THR A 527 34.46 12.44 10.86
C THR A 527 32.95 12.70 10.76
N GLU A 528 32.52 13.55 9.85
CA GLU A 528 31.11 13.91 9.67
C GLU A 528 30.44 12.96 8.68
N VAL A 529 31.06 12.68 7.54
CA VAL A 529 30.48 11.78 6.53
C VAL A 529 30.54 10.29 6.92
N ALA A 530 31.40 9.92 7.84
CA ALA A 530 31.47 8.56 8.38
C ALA A 530 30.13 8.12 8.99
N PHE A 531 29.36 9.03 9.60
CA PHE A 531 28.00 8.75 10.09
C PHE A 531 27.05 8.26 8.99
N TRP A 532 27.27 8.68 7.74
CA TRP A 532 26.43 8.23 6.63
C TRP A 532 26.64 6.76 6.28
N ILE A 533 27.83 6.23 6.57
CA ILE A 533 28.17 4.83 6.30
C ILE A 533 27.72 3.95 7.48
N ASP A 534 28.21 4.28 8.67
CA ASP A 534 27.93 3.54 9.90
C ASP A 534 27.96 4.51 11.10
N PRO A 535 26.99 4.47 12.01
CA PRO A 535 26.95 5.33 13.21
C PRO A 535 28.16 5.17 14.14
N ASP A 536 28.82 4.03 14.16
CA ASP A 536 30.01 3.75 14.98
C ASP A 536 31.33 4.11 14.30
N LEU A 537 31.35 4.23 12.98
CA LEU A 537 32.56 4.55 12.23
C LEU A 537 33.21 5.88 12.63
N PRO A 538 32.51 6.94 13.02
CA PRO A 538 33.14 8.18 13.48
C PRO A 538 34.09 7.99 14.67
N LYS A 539 33.84 7.03 15.55
CA LYS A 539 34.72 6.73 16.69
C LYS A 539 36.11 6.28 16.22
N ASN A 540 36.17 5.49 15.15
CA ASN A 540 37.40 4.98 14.54
C ASN A 540 38.16 6.07 13.77
N VAL A 541 37.48 7.09 13.30
CA VAL A 541 38.07 8.22 12.54
C VAL A 541 38.44 9.40 13.46
N ALA A 542 37.87 9.47 14.66
CA ALA A 542 38.06 10.55 15.62
C ALA A 542 39.55 10.86 15.98
N PRO A 543 40.49 9.89 16.07
CA PRO A 543 41.89 10.15 16.31
C PRO A 543 42.57 10.95 15.17
N TYR A 544 42.01 10.98 13.99
CA TYR A 544 42.55 11.62 12.77
C TYR A 544 41.86 12.97 12.55
N LYS A 545 42.44 14.05 13.00
CA LYS A 545 41.90 15.39 12.94
C LYS A 545 42.52 16.16 11.77
N PHE A 546 41.83 16.14 10.62
CA PHE A 546 42.29 16.89 9.45
C PHE A 546 42.06 18.39 9.64
N HIS A 547 43.09 19.20 9.35
CA HIS A 547 43.03 20.67 9.46
C HIS A 547 42.15 21.27 8.37
N GLN A 548 42.14 20.63 7.19
CA GLN A 548 41.26 20.94 6.08
C GLN A 548 40.65 19.62 5.56
N PRO A 549 39.45 19.66 4.93
CA PRO A 549 38.89 18.47 4.32
C PRO A 549 39.87 17.81 3.34
N PRO A 550 40.22 16.53 3.53
CA PRO A 550 41.09 15.82 2.62
C PRO A 550 40.43 15.59 1.26
N ALA A 551 41.24 15.53 0.20
CA ALA A 551 40.80 15.02 -1.07
C ALA A 551 40.76 13.48 -0.99
N VAL A 552 39.58 12.91 -1.23
CA VAL A 552 39.36 11.46 -1.17
C VAL A 552 38.82 10.99 -2.51
N THR A 553 39.37 9.87 -3.00
CA THR A 553 38.80 9.13 -4.11
C THR A 553 38.50 7.70 -3.64
N ALA A 554 37.37 7.13 -4.09
CA ALA A 554 37.01 5.78 -3.72
C ALA A 554 36.35 5.02 -4.86
N ASN A 555 36.68 3.71 -4.95
CA ASN A 555 36.06 2.75 -5.86
C ASN A 555 35.91 1.39 -5.18
N GLY A 556 34.94 0.59 -5.61
CA GLY A 556 34.87 -0.79 -5.15
C GLY A 556 33.43 -1.27 -4.87
N VAL A 557 33.34 -2.32 -4.10
CA VAL A 557 32.11 -3.01 -3.74
C VAL A 557 32.03 -3.14 -2.23
N TYR A 558 30.88 -2.82 -1.67
CA TYR A 558 30.58 -3.04 -0.25
C TYR A 558 29.39 -4.00 -0.11
N GLN A 559 29.59 -5.07 0.65
CA GLN A 559 28.57 -6.07 0.94
C GLN A 559 27.90 -5.77 2.27
N PHE A 560 26.57 -5.67 2.26
CA PHE A 560 25.77 -5.53 3.47
C PHE A 560 25.53 -6.90 4.15
N ARG A 561 25.11 -6.89 5.40
CA ARG A 561 24.69 -8.07 6.17
C ARG A 561 25.74 -9.14 6.34
N GLY A 562 27.02 -8.75 6.47
CA GLY A 562 28.11 -9.69 6.68
C GLY A 562 28.46 -10.56 5.47
N GLY A 563 28.03 -10.16 4.27
CA GLY A 563 28.40 -10.82 3.02
C GLY A 563 29.91 -10.77 2.78
N LYS A 564 30.46 -11.83 2.16
CA LYS A 564 31.86 -11.85 1.72
C LYS A 564 31.96 -11.24 0.33
N GLY A 565 33.01 -10.43 0.09
CA GLY A 565 33.24 -9.78 -1.20
C GLY A 565 33.40 -8.25 -1.13
N THR A 566 33.36 -7.67 0.07
CA THR A 566 33.70 -6.25 0.25
C THR A 566 35.11 -6.00 -0.17
N ARG A 567 35.32 -5.07 -1.09
CA ARG A 567 36.60 -4.55 -1.55
C ARG A 567 36.47 -3.07 -1.92
N LEU A 568 37.02 -2.21 -1.08
CA LEU A 568 37.04 -0.75 -1.31
C LEU A 568 38.46 -0.26 -1.42
N GLU A 569 38.75 0.45 -2.49
CA GLU A 569 40.02 1.13 -2.72
C GLU A 569 39.79 2.63 -2.53
N ILE A 570 40.48 3.21 -1.55
CA ILE A 570 40.31 4.61 -1.15
C ILE A 570 41.65 5.28 -1.17
N SER A 571 41.81 6.38 -1.90
CA SER A 571 42.98 7.23 -1.82
C SER A 571 42.66 8.49 -1.03
N VAL A 572 43.54 8.87 -0.14
CA VAL A 572 43.44 10.06 0.70
C VAL A 572 44.62 10.96 0.45
N ASP A 573 44.37 12.24 0.16
CA ASP A 573 45.41 13.27 0.10
C ASP A 573 44.95 14.48 0.93
N ALA A 574 45.70 14.76 2.01
CA ALA A 574 45.42 15.87 2.92
C ALA A 574 46.64 16.83 2.91
N PRO A 575 46.72 17.72 1.91
CA PRO A 575 47.81 18.69 1.83
C PRO A 575 47.81 19.70 3.00
N GLY A 576 46.64 19.96 3.58
CA GLY A 576 46.49 20.82 4.76
C GLY A 576 46.99 20.18 6.06
N GLY A 577 47.32 18.87 6.03
CA GLY A 577 47.81 18.14 7.20
C GLY A 577 46.70 17.61 8.10
N MET A 578 47.10 16.89 9.13
CA MET A 578 46.20 16.38 10.15
C MET A 578 46.96 16.22 11.50
N ASP A 579 46.23 16.22 12.55
CA ASP A 579 46.72 15.83 13.87
C ASP A 579 46.37 14.38 14.14
N TYR A 580 47.31 13.62 14.70
CA TYR A 580 47.15 12.25 15.14
C TYR A 580 47.59 12.10 16.59
N VAL A 581 46.78 11.52 17.44
CA VAL A 581 47.15 11.29 18.86
C VAL A 581 47.94 9.98 18.99
N PHE A 582 49.22 10.06 19.33
CA PHE A 582 50.08 8.90 19.58
C PHE A 582 50.70 8.96 20.97
N LEU A 583 50.55 7.91 21.75
CA LEU A 583 51.00 7.83 23.16
C LEU A 583 50.58 9.05 24.00
N GLY A 584 49.33 9.48 23.86
CA GLY A 584 48.75 10.60 24.59
C GLY A 584 49.23 11.99 24.16
N LYS A 585 50.00 12.11 23.10
CA LYS A 585 50.48 13.38 22.52
C LYS A 585 50.01 13.54 21.09
N THR A 586 49.73 14.79 20.69
CA THR A 586 49.30 15.13 19.35
C THR A 586 50.51 15.33 18.43
N LEU A 587 50.60 14.51 17.38
CA LEU A 587 51.58 14.61 16.31
C LEU A 587 50.97 15.41 15.15
N PRO A 588 51.47 16.62 14.81
CA PRO A 588 51.01 17.42 13.72
C PRO A 588 51.68 17.01 12.40
N PHE A 589 50.95 16.28 11.57
CA PHE A 589 51.40 15.99 10.22
C PHE A 589 51.08 17.18 9.31
N LEU A 590 52.08 17.75 8.68
CA LEU A 590 51.91 18.91 7.79
C LEU A 590 51.25 18.53 6.45
N ARG A 591 51.45 17.33 6.04
CA ARG A 591 50.86 16.73 4.84
C ARG A 591 50.76 15.25 5.06
N ILE A 592 49.65 14.66 4.61
CA ILE A 592 49.52 13.20 4.64
C ILE A 592 48.79 12.69 3.41
N ALA A 593 49.24 11.61 2.85
CA ALA A 593 48.62 10.91 1.74
C ALA A 593 48.87 9.40 1.85
N GLY A 594 47.93 8.62 1.31
CA GLY A 594 48.02 7.17 1.31
C GLY A 594 46.85 6.52 0.61
N GLN A 595 46.96 5.21 0.43
CA GLN A 595 45.90 4.38 -0.10
C GLN A 595 45.41 3.43 0.98
N LEU A 596 44.10 3.25 1.04
CA LEU A 596 43.42 2.33 1.93
C LEU A 596 42.76 1.26 1.07
N LEU A 597 43.04 0.00 1.35
CA LEU A 597 42.36 -1.13 0.78
C LEU A 597 41.57 -1.85 1.89
N PHE A 598 40.26 -1.73 1.83
CA PHE A 598 39.36 -2.41 2.76
C PHE A 598 38.82 -3.68 2.10
N THR A 599 39.05 -4.85 2.69
CA THR A 599 38.54 -6.13 2.17
C THR A 599 37.90 -6.93 3.32
N ASN A 600 36.56 -7.12 3.26
CA ASN A 600 35.78 -7.75 4.33
C ASN A 600 36.10 -7.16 5.72
N ASP A 601 36.89 -7.85 6.51
CA ASP A 601 37.31 -7.50 7.86
C ASP A 601 38.79 -7.07 7.96
N ARG A 602 39.43 -6.69 6.83
CA ARG A 602 40.82 -6.30 6.76
C ARG A 602 41.00 -4.93 6.13
N LEU A 603 41.75 -4.06 6.78
CA LEU A 603 42.13 -2.74 6.29
C LEU A 603 43.62 -2.72 6.06
N GLN A 604 44.05 -2.45 4.84
CA GLN A 604 45.43 -2.22 4.51
C GLN A 604 45.68 -0.74 4.21
N ILE A 605 46.65 -0.15 4.85
CA ILE A 605 47.15 1.19 4.56
C ILE A 605 48.42 1.00 3.71
N ILE A 606 48.42 1.53 2.50
CA ILE A 606 49.47 1.31 1.50
C ILE A 606 50.07 2.68 1.17
N ASP A 607 51.40 2.72 1.08
CA ASP A 607 52.14 3.90 0.67
C ASP A 607 51.79 5.17 1.44
N LEU A 608 51.64 5.02 2.75
CA LEU A 608 51.43 6.17 3.64
C LEU A 608 52.65 7.09 3.53
N ARG A 609 52.39 8.36 3.28
CA ARG A 609 53.40 9.41 3.21
C ARG A 609 52.92 10.62 4.00
N GLY A 610 53.79 11.19 4.82
CA GLY A 610 53.46 12.38 5.60
C GLY A 610 54.72 13.20 5.93
N GLY A 611 54.48 14.49 6.19
CA GLY A 611 55.52 15.38 6.75
C GLY A 611 55.32 15.50 8.25
N LEU A 612 56.37 15.26 9.05
CA LEU A 612 56.33 15.42 10.49
C LEU A 612 57.61 16.18 10.95
N PHE A 613 57.41 17.32 11.61
CA PHE A 613 58.50 18.12 12.19
C PHE A 613 59.66 18.32 11.19
N ALA A 614 59.39 18.84 10.00
CA ALA A 614 60.30 19.05 8.91
C ALA A 614 60.93 17.78 8.26
N GLY A 615 60.70 16.59 8.82
CA GLY A 615 61.05 15.31 8.25
C GLY A 615 59.88 14.62 7.53
N ASN A 616 60.14 13.42 7.03
CA ASN A 616 59.20 12.61 6.29
C ASN A 616 58.88 11.30 7.03
N VAL A 617 57.65 10.89 6.93
CA VAL A 617 57.14 9.59 7.41
C VAL A 617 56.60 8.81 6.22
N ARG A 618 56.94 7.54 6.11
CA ARG A 618 56.44 6.60 5.12
C ARG A 618 56.05 5.31 5.81
N GLY A 619 55.03 4.59 5.29
CA GLY A 619 54.71 3.31 5.90
C GLY A 619 53.60 2.57 5.22
N ASN A 620 53.38 1.37 5.73
CA ASN A 620 52.28 0.50 5.38
C ASN A 620 51.74 -0.09 6.68
N ALA A 621 50.43 -0.35 6.70
CA ALA A 621 49.85 -1.10 7.81
C ALA A 621 48.81 -2.09 7.31
N ASP A 622 48.66 -3.17 8.05
CA ASP A 622 47.69 -4.23 7.81
C ASP A 622 46.91 -4.45 9.10
N ILE A 623 45.60 -4.22 9.07
CA ILE A 623 44.75 -4.21 10.24
C ILE A 623 43.63 -5.22 10.03
N SER A 624 43.54 -6.23 10.89
CA SER A 624 42.42 -7.16 10.94
C SER A 624 41.35 -6.58 11.86
N LEU A 625 40.16 -6.40 11.32
CA LEU A 625 38.99 -5.90 12.03
C LEU A 625 38.06 -7.02 12.47
N ALA A 626 38.45 -8.29 12.31
CA ALA A 626 37.70 -9.45 12.76
C ALA A 626 37.53 -9.42 14.28
N HIS A 627 36.41 -9.90 14.73
CA HIS A 627 35.86 -9.92 16.12
C HIS A 627 36.87 -9.70 17.23
N GLY A 628 36.73 -8.60 17.97
CA GLY A 628 37.54 -8.19 19.10
C GLY A 628 38.41 -6.97 18.78
N ASP A 629 39.47 -6.76 19.60
CA ASP A 629 40.43 -5.66 19.36
C ASP A 629 41.18 -5.85 18.03
N PRO A 630 41.31 -4.78 17.22
CA PRO A 630 41.93 -4.86 15.90
C PRO A 630 43.40 -5.30 16.04
N ARG A 631 43.77 -6.37 15.36
CA ARG A 631 45.17 -6.79 15.26
C ARG A 631 45.82 -6.03 14.13
N TYR A 632 46.93 -5.36 14.41
CA TYR A 632 47.66 -4.62 13.38
C TYR A 632 49.06 -5.13 13.18
N HIS A 633 49.59 -4.96 11.98
CA HIS A 633 51.01 -5.04 11.60
C HIS A 633 51.37 -3.75 10.85
N ALA A 634 52.27 -2.98 11.39
CA ALA A 634 52.69 -1.69 10.81
C ALA A 634 54.18 -1.62 10.57
N LYS A 635 54.53 -1.22 9.36
CA LYS A 635 55.89 -0.91 8.97
C LYS A 635 56.00 0.57 8.69
N LEU A 636 56.82 1.27 9.48
CA LEU A 636 56.99 2.72 9.37
C LEU A 636 58.47 3.04 9.16
N ALA A 637 58.75 4.06 8.39
CA ALA A 637 60.06 4.66 8.22
C ALA A 637 59.94 6.18 8.43
N VAL A 638 60.78 6.73 9.23
CA VAL A 638 60.93 8.18 9.45
C VAL A 638 62.27 8.63 8.94
N ASP A 639 62.34 9.81 8.33
CA ASP A 639 63.57 10.34 7.76
C ASP A 639 63.66 11.85 8.01
N GLY A 640 64.75 12.27 8.68
CA GLY A 640 65.06 13.66 8.93
C GLY A 640 64.09 14.39 9.86
N VAL A 641 63.36 13.69 10.73
CA VAL A 641 62.38 14.31 11.67
C VAL A 641 63.15 15.13 12.71
N ASP A 642 62.75 16.38 12.91
CA ASP A 642 63.33 17.30 13.88
C ASP A 642 63.23 16.73 15.30
N PHE A 643 64.37 16.25 15.82
CA PHE A 643 64.46 15.61 17.11
C PHE A 643 64.09 16.53 18.29
N PRO A 644 64.52 17.81 18.29
CA PRO A 644 64.07 18.79 19.28
C PRO A 644 62.57 18.88 19.50
N ARG A 645 61.82 18.88 18.42
CA ARG A 645 60.31 18.95 18.50
C ARG A 645 59.74 17.69 19.09
N LEU A 646 60.28 16.54 18.85
CA LEU A 646 59.86 15.30 19.49
C LEU A 646 60.15 15.29 20.99
N THR A 647 61.41 15.74 21.37
CA THR A 647 61.81 15.80 22.78
C THR A 647 61.02 16.86 23.55
N ASP A 648 60.71 18.01 22.94
CA ASP A 648 59.81 19.00 23.54
C ASP A 648 58.39 18.42 23.74
N LEU A 649 57.84 17.77 22.75
CA LEU A 649 56.47 17.22 22.81
C LEU A 649 56.31 16.14 23.89
N TYR A 650 57.25 15.19 23.99
CA TYR A 650 57.12 14.06 24.89
C TYR A 650 57.75 14.30 26.27
N TYR A 651 58.86 15.09 26.32
CA TYR A 651 59.65 15.27 27.54
C TYR A 651 59.77 16.71 28.04
N ASN A 652 59.15 17.68 27.32
CA ASN A 652 59.27 19.13 27.61
C ASN A 652 60.74 19.62 27.60
N TYR A 653 61.56 19.08 26.70
CA TYR A 653 62.98 19.45 26.58
C TYR A 653 63.22 20.19 25.26
N LYS A 654 63.61 21.48 25.33
CA LYS A 654 63.67 22.41 24.19
C LYS A 654 65.06 22.64 23.62
N THR A 655 66.13 22.24 24.32
CA THR A 655 67.48 22.49 23.93
C THR A 655 68.10 21.35 23.14
N ALA A 656 67.39 20.31 22.79
CA ALA A 656 67.82 19.21 21.97
C ALA A 656 68.29 19.71 20.56
N HIS A 657 69.12 18.96 19.88
CA HIS A 657 69.50 19.17 18.49
C HIS A 657 69.40 17.83 17.77
N GLY A 658 69.38 17.86 16.45
CA GLY A 658 69.50 16.67 15.61
C GLY A 658 68.23 16.30 14.84
N GLN A 659 68.43 15.33 13.96
CA GLN A 659 67.40 14.74 13.09
C GLN A 659 67.31 13.25 13.38
N LEU A 660 66.07 12.79 13.58
CA LEU A 660 65.76 11.40 13.80
C LEU A 660 65.36 10.75 12.45
N SER A 661 66.03 9.64 12.17
CA SER A 661 65.67 8.70 11.09
C SER A 661 65.58 7.29 11.68
N GLY A 662 64.71 6.44 11.10
CA GLY A 662 64.51 5.10 11.62
C GLY A 662 63.49 4.28 10.82
N SER A 663 63.48 3.00 11.11
CA SER A 663 62.48 2.06 10.55
C SER A 663 61.96 1.17 11.66
N TYR A 664 60.68 0.88 11.60
CA TYR A 664 59.92 0.19 12.65
C TYR A 664 59.00 -0.84 12.00
N ASP A 665 59.00 -2.05 12.59
CA ASP A 665 58.12 -3.16 12.13
C ASP A 665 57.47 -3.75 13.39
N PHE A 666 56.20 -3.42 13.59
CA PHE A 666 55.41 -3.73 14.79
C PHE A 666 54.10 -4.45 14.50
N THR A 667 53.77 -5.37 15.39
CA THR A 667 52.42 -5.99 15.51
C THR A 667 51.84 -5.70 16.89
N GLY A 668 50.53 -5.65 16.99
CA GLY A 668 49.84 -5.45 18.25
C GLY A 668 48.32 -5.62 18.17
N LEU A 669 47.64 -5.42 19.29
CA LEU A 669 46.19 -5.49 19.41
C LEU A 669 45.66 -4.17 19.93
N GLY A 670 44.77 -3.52 19.17
CA GLY A 670 44.11 -2.28 19.57
C GLY A 670 45.11 -1.19 19.97
N ASP A 671 44.83 -0.50 21.06
CA ASP A 671 45.65 0.51 21.68
C ASP A 671 46.50 -0.03 22.87
N ASN A 672 46.47 -1.35 23.10
CA ASN A 672 47.16 -1.99 24.20
C ASN A 672 48.66 -2.14 23.91
N SER A 673 49.46 -1.19 24.38
CA SER A 673 50.90 -1.14 24.22
C SER A 673 51.63 -2.39 24.76
N ARG A 674 51.05 -3.15 25.72
CA ARG A 674 51.65 -4.41 26.23
C ARG A 674 51.58 -5.55 25.19
N THR A 675 50.71 -5.45 24.18
CA THR A 675 50.59 -6.45 23.11
C THR A 675 51.57 -6.19 21.97
N MET A 676 52.24 -5.02 22.00
CA MET A 676 53.15 -4.62 20.93
C MET A 676 54.35 -5.54 20.90
N GLN A 677 54.67 -6.05 19.72
CA GLN A 677 55.86 -6.88 19.41
C GLN A 677 56.45 -6.43 18.09
N GLY A 678 57.76 -6.45 18.01
CA GLY A 678 58.46 -6.11 16.76
C GLY A 678 59.88 -5.70 16.95
N SER A 679 60.41 -5.04 15.93
CA SER A 679 61.74 -4.53 15.92
C SER A 679 61.89 -3.18 15.23
N GLY A 680 62.89 -2.45 15.53
CA GLY A 680 63.17 -1.18 14.89
C GLY A 680 64.62 -0.83 14.87
N LYS A 681 64.92 0.14 14.02
CA LYS A 681 66.25 0.81 13.97
C LYS A 681 65.99 2.29 14.12
N MET A 682 66.84 2.95 14.92
CA MET A 682 66.77 4.39 15.03
C MET A 682 68.22 4.98 14.84
N ASN A 683 68.22 6.16 14.30
CA ASN A 683 69.42 6.96 14.17
C ASN A 683 69.11 8.44 14.39
N VAL A 684 69.83 9.07 15.30
CA VAL A 684 69.76 10.53 15.53
C VAL A 684 71.09 11.10 15.02
N ALA A 685 71.00 11.88 13.97
CA ALA A 685 72.15 12.55 13.36
C ALA A 685 72.27 13.99 13.87
N ASN A 686 73.50 14.44 14.12
CA ASN A 686 73.84 15.78 14.63
C ASN A 686 73.02 16.16 15.89
N GLY A 687 72.78 15.14 16.75
CA GLY A 687 71.81 15.23 17.82
C GLY A 687 72.42 15.48 19.19
N ASP A 688 71.52 15.75 20.17
CA ASP A 688 71.91 15.70 21.60
C ASP A 688 71.04 14.64 22.25
N VAL A 689 71.62 13.44 22.42
CA VAL A 689 70.93 12.28 23.00
C VAL A 689 70.70 12.44 24.50
N PHE A 690 71.52 13.29 25.16
CA PHE A 690 71.37 13.58 26.58
C PHE A 690 70.18 14.50 26.86
N ALA A 691 69.51 15.03 25.84
CA ALA A 691 68.25 15.66 25.92
C ALA A 691 67.09 14.69 26.30
N ILE A 692 67.29 13.40 26.13
CA ILE A 692 66.30 12.38 26.56
C ILE A 692 66.54 12.16 28.07
N PRO A 693 65.52 12.32 28.92
CA PRO A 693 65.65 12.21 30.39
C PRO A 693 66.27 10.93 30.85
N VAL A 694 66.08 9.84 30.17
CA VAL A 694 66.71 8.53 30.47
C VAL A 694 68.22 8.62 30.46
N PHE A 695 68.82 9.40 29.57
CA PHE A 695 70.27 9.53 29.42
C PHE A 695 70.82 10.86 29.96
N GLY A 696 69.94 11.79 30.35
CA GLY A 696 70.37 13.11 30.83
C GLY A 696 71.33 13.09 31.98
N PRO A 697 71.17 12.31 33.07
CA PRO A 697 72.13 12.20 34.16
C PRO A 697 73.47 11.72 33.74
N LEU A 698 73.63 10.94 32.65
CA LEU A 698 74.92 10.48 32.10
C LEU A 698 75.80 11.63 31.60
N SER A 699 75.22 12.79 31.28
CA SER A 699 76.03 13.94 30.85
C SER A 699 76.98 14.46 31.94
N GLY A 700 76.50 14.44 33.21
CA GLY A 700 77.30 14.78 34.36
C GLY A 700 78.40 13.75 34.61
N ILE A 701 78.10 12.46 34.52
CA ILE A 701 78.99 11.34 34.65
C ILE A 701 80.04 11.40 33.50
N LEU A 702 79.67 11.64 32.30
CA LEU A 702 80.53 11.75 31.14
C LEU A 702 81.56 12.87 31.35
N ASN A 703 81.21 14.01 31.98
CA ASN A 703 82.11 15.09 32.30
C ASN A 703 83.11 14.71 33.35
N LEU A 704 82.81 13.81 34.30
CA LEU A 704 83.74 13.23 35.25
C LEU A 704 84.73 12.27 34.62
N VAL A 705 84.32 11.50 33.63
CA VAL A 705 85.13 10.49 32.96
C VAL A 705 86.04 11.12 31.90
N VAL A 706 85.52 12.05 31.11
CA VAL A 706 86.19 12.78 30.04
C VAL A 706 85.93 14.28 30.29
N PRO A 707 86.86 15.00 30.91
CA PRO A 707 86.67 16.42 31.22
C PRO A 707 86.40 17.23 29.95
N GLY A 708 85.27 18.00 29.99
CA GLY A 708 84.82 18.77 28.86
C GLY A 708 83.90 17.98 27.89
N ALA A 709 83.78 16.66 28.04
CA ALA A 709 82.85 15.86 27.15
C ALA A 709 81.41 15.97 27.46
N GLY A 710 81.08 16.29 28.76
CA GLY A 710 79.71 16.46 29.20
C GLY A 710 78.95 17.64 28.50
N TYR A 711 79.74 18.54 27.92
CA TYR A 711 79.18 19.65 27.10
C TYR A 711 79.46 19.42 25.62
N SER A 712 80.00 18.26 25.25
CA SER A 712 80.25 17.89 23.86
C SER A 712 78.97 17.30 23.29
N ILE A 713 78.49 17.93 22.23
CA ILE A 713 77.28 17.45 21.49
C ILE A 713 77.61 16.04 21.00
N ALA A 714 76.76 15.08 21.44
CA ALA A 714 76.72 13.73 20.88
C ALA A 714 76.28 13.84 19.45
N ARG A 715 77.16 13.60 18.46
CA ARG A 715 76.79 13.88 17.07
C ARG A 715 75.85 12.89 16.45
N ASN A 716 75.98 11.64 16.83
CA ASN A 716 75.09 10.60 16.28
C ASN A 716 74.77 9.59 17.40
N ALA A 717 73.53 9.11 17.39
CA ALA A 717 73.15 7.97 18.20
C ALA A 717 72.40 6.97 17.34
N SER A 718 72.66 5.70 17.53
CA SER A 718 71.95 4.64 16.79
C SER A 718 71.62 3.45 17.70
N ALA A 719 70.57 2.76 17.38
CA ALA A 719 70.19 1.51 18.01
C ALA A 719 69.32 0.65 17.09
N ASP A 720 69.59 -0.64 17.11
CA ASP A 720 68.63 -1.63 16.73
C ASP A 720 67.92 -2.13 18.00
N PHE A 721 66.65 -2.28 17.96
CA PHE A 721 65.88 -2.68 19.14
C PHE A 721 64.74 -3.64 18.80
N THR A 722 64.32 -4.40 19.76
CA THR A 722 63.12 -5.22 19.74
C THR A 722 62.13 -4.72 20.76
N VAL A 723 60.86 -4.91 20.48
CA VAL A 723 59.77 -4.60 21.43
C VAL A 723 58.98 -5.85 21.71
N GLN A 724 58.79 -6.17 22.98
CA GLN A 724 57.95 -7.28 23.40
C GLN A 724 57.33 -7.00 24.77
N LYS A 725 56.02 -7.19 24.93
CA LYS A 725 55.30 -7.06 26.19
C LYS A 725 55.53 -5.72 26.92
N GLY A 726 55.62 -4.62 26.19
CA GLY A 726 55.87 -3.29 26.77
C GLY A 726 57.33 -3.03 27.16
N ILE A 727 58.28 -3.82 26.65
CA ILE A 727 59.72 -3.73 26.90
C ILE A 727 60.38 -3.46 25.57
N ILE A 728 61.20 -2.43 25.49
CA ILE A 728 62.18 -2.18 24.41
C ILE A 728 63.49 -2.72 24.86
N HIS A 729 64.06 -3.67 24.11
CA HIS A 729 65.37 -4.28 24.35
C HIS A 729 66.33 -3.88 23.24
N THR A 730 67.55 -3.52 23.60
CA THR A 730 68.61 -3.23 22.65
C THR A 730 69.98 -3.78 23.17
N GLU A 731 70.77 -4.31 22.25
CA GLU A 731 72.11 -4.80 22.53
C GLU A 731 73.21 -3.88 21.95
N ASN A 732 72.83 -2.92 21.11
CA ASN A 732 73.80 -2.17 20.32
C ASN A 732 73.50 -0.67 20.31
N PHE A 733 72.95 -0.13 21.39
CA PHE A 733 72.81 1.31 21.49
C PHE A 733 74.20 1.98 21.46
N GLU A 734 74.43 2.83 20.45
CA GLU A 734 75.69 3.54 20.30
C GLU A 734 75.46 5.05 20.28
N VAL A 735 76.24 5.79 21.07
CA VAL A 735 76.32 7.24 20.97
C VAL A 735 77.75 7.63 20.57
N ALA A 736 77.85 8.29 19.43
CA ALA A 736 79.16 8.76 18.94
C ALA A 736 79.35 10.28 19.16
N GLY A 737 80.11 10.65 20.13
CA GLY A 737 80.54 12.04 20.38
C GLY A 737 81.84 12.37 19.64
N ARG A 738 82.33 13.60 19.78
CA ARG A 738 83.58 14.04 19.23
C ARG A 738 84.76 13.43 20.01
N LEU A 739 84.64 13.33 21.31
CA LEU A 739 85.77 12.92 22.21
C LEU A 739 85.50 11.57 22.88
N PHE A 740 84.26 11.01 22.74
CA PHE A 740 83.88 9.77 23.39
C PHE A 740 82.95 8.92 22.49
N SER A 741 82.82 7.65 22.81
CA SER A 741 81.75 6.75 22.37
C SER A 741 81.09 6.14 23.59
N MET A 742 79.82 5.95 23.52
CA MET A 742 79.03 5.27 24.56
C MET A 742 78.39 4.09 23.88
N LEU A 743 78.52 2.91 24.41
CA LEU A 743 77.79 1.70 24.01
C LEU A 743 76.84 1.31 25.13
N GLY A 744 75.63 0.97 24.81
CA GLY A 744 74.61 0.58 25.76
C GLY A 744 73.83 -0.66 25.35
N SER A 745 73.35 -1.37 26.35
CA SER A 745 72.50 -2.52 26.17
C SER A 745 71.52 -2.66 27.33
N GLY A 746 70.35 -3.14 27.14
CA GLY A 746 69.41 -3.39 28.23
C GLY A 746 67.94 -3.21 27.80
N ASP A 747 67.10 -3.03 28.85
CA ASP A 747 65.65 -3.03 28.75
C ASP A 747 65.01 -1.69 29.20
N ILE A 748 64.14 -1.17 28.41
CA ILE A 748 63.32 0.00 28.69
C ILE A 748 61.86 -0.45 28.79
N TYR A 749 61.36 -0.48 30.03
CA TYR A 749 59.96 -0.87 30.31
C TYR A 749 59.07 0.37 30.14
N PHE A 750 58.74 0.70 28.92
CA PHE A 750 58.04 1.97 28.60
C PHE A 750 56.59 2.03 29.07
N VAL A 751 55.98 0.89 29.32
CA VAL A 751 54.63 0.81 29.91
C VAL A 751 54.65 0.87 31.45
N ASP A 752 55.71 0.32 32.07
CA ASP A 752 55.84 0.25 33.53
C ASP A 752 56.71 1.38 34.09
N ASP A 753 57.14 2.35 33.26
CA ASP A 753 58.01 3.49 33.61
C ASP A 753 59.30 3.03 34.32
N LYS A 754 59.98 1.97 33.81
CA LYS A 754 61.16 1.40 34.47
C LYS A 754 62.30 1.23 33.48
N LEU A 755 63.53 1.46 33.97
CA LEU A 755 64.77 1.27 33.21
C LEU A 755 65.59 0.15 33.87
N ASP A 756 66.22 -0.68 33.04
CA ASP A 756 67.33 -1.58 33.38
C ASP A 756 68.37 -1.61 32.23
N PHE A 757 69.39 -0.75 32.32
CA PHE A 757 70.21 -0.44 31.16
C PHE A 757 71.65 -0.30 31.54
N ASP A 758 72.55 -1.01 30.86
CA ASP A 758 73.93 -0.93 31.03
C ASP A 758 74.61 -0.02 29.99
N VAL A 759 75.56 0.82 30.40
CA VAL A 759 76.23 1.74 29.52
C VAL A 759 77.72 1.66 29.76
N ARG A 760 78.50 1.56 28.70
CA ARG A 760 79.96 1.64 28.70
C ARG A 760 80.41 2.89 27.96
N ILE A 761 81.21 3.73 28.62
CA ILE A 761 81.72 4.97 28.07
C ILE A 761 83.23 4.80 27.76
N GLY A 762 83.61 5.16 26.54
CA GLY A 762 85.00 5.10 26.12
C GLY A 762 85.51 6.38 25.42
N PRO A 763 86.68 6.83 25.56
CA PRO A 763 87.30 7.94 24.82
C PRO A 763 87.57 7.61 23.40
N LYS A 764 87.44 8.57 22.47
CA LYS A 764 87.80 8.50 21.07
C LYS A 764 89.07 9.32 20.78
N GLY A 765 89.95 8.91 19.82
CA GLY A 765 91.15 9.62 19.38
C GLY A 765 92.35 9.29 20.25
N PRO A 766 93.31 10.21 20.50
CA PRO A 766 94.51 9.94 21.21
C PRO A 766 94.35 9.37 22.63
N GLY A 767 93.21 9.49 23.21
CA GLY A 767 92.80 8.89 24.48
C GLY A 767 92.73 7.36 24.52
N VAL A 768 92.82 6.70 23.36
CA VAL A 768 92.83 5.21 23.24
C VAL A 768 94.06 4.59 23.93
N LEU A 769 95.12 5.35 24.27
CA LEU A 769 96.25 4.88 25.04
C LEU A 769 95.92 4.51 26.52
N LEU A 770 94.74 4.86 27.02
CA LEU A 770 94.23 4.49 28.35
C LEU A 770 93.35 3.20 28.31
N ALA A 771 93.44 2.38 27.29
CA ALA A 771 92.71 1.15 27.04
C ALA A 771 92.65 0.15 28.17
N PRO A 772 93.61 0.01 29.12
CA PRO A 772 93.55 -0.96 30.25
C PRO A 772 92.41 -0.62 31.31
N VAL A 773 91.89 0.59 31.29
CA VAL A 773 91.02 1.09 32.40
C VAL A 773 89.52 1.09 32.02
N TYR A 774 89.20 0.60 30.86
CA TYR A 774 87.79 0.70 30.37
C TYR A 774 86.70 -0.03 31.18
N LYS A 775 87.08 -1.04 31.94
CA LYS A 775 86.17 -1.70 32.89
C LYS A 775 85.65 -0.77 34.00
N LEU A 776 86.30 0.34 34.31
CA LEU A 776 85.99 1.32 35.31
C LEU A 776 84.90 2.31 34.83
N PHE A 777 84.50 2.28 33.53
CA PHE A 777 83.53 3.23 32.98
C PHE A 777 82.23 2.55 32.52
N GLU A 778 81.86 1.49 33.18
CA GLU A 778 80.49 0.83 33.03
C GLU A 778 79.56 1.34 34.13
N TYR A 779 78.42 1.78 33.68
CA TYR A 779 77.37 2.30 34.52
C TYR A 779 76.05 1.50 34.27
N LYS A 780 75.31 1.31 35.37
CA LYS A 780 74.00 0.72 35.33
C LYS A 780 72.96 1.80 35.61
N GLY A 781 71.92 1.89 34.79
CA GLY A 781 70.81 2.76 34.95
C GLY A 781 69.59 1.97 35.40
N GLU A 782 69.02 2.33 36.51
CA GLU A 782 67.81 1.68 37.05
C GLU A 782 66.76 2.74 37.51
N GLY A 783 65.52 2.35 37.83
CA GLY A 783 64.46 3.22 38.29
C GLY A 783 63.51 3.70 37.21
N SER A 784 62.88 4.89 37.44
CA SER A 784 61.90 5.45 36.51
C SER A 784 62.55 6.04 35.27
N LEU A 785 61.89 5.93 34.13
CA LEU A 785 62.36 6.53 32.86
C LEU A 785 62.46 8.06 32.93
N LYS A 786 61.74 8.69 33.82
CA LYS A 786 61.71 10.15 34.00
C LYS A 786 62.85 10.65 34.87
N ASN A 787 63.32 9.80 35.82
CA ASN A 787 64.38 10.14 36.74
C ASN A 787 65.20 8.87 37.04
N PRO A 788 66.00 8.35 36.11
CA PRO A 788 66.76 7.15 36.29
C PRO A 788 67.94 7.40 37.25
N ASP A 789 68.27 6.38 38.08
CA ASP A 789 69.43 6.34 38.90
C ASP A 789 70.58 5.63 38.17
N TRP A 790 71.71 6.33 37.92
CA TRP A 790 72.89 5.82 37.26
C TRP A 790 74.04 5.68 38.23
N HIS A 791 74.49 4.49 38.43
CA HIS A 791 75.62 4.18 39.31
C HIS A 791 76.63 3.29 38.64
N PRO A 792 77.88 3.35 39.02
CA PRO A 792 79.01 2.48 38.54
C PRO A 792 78.62 1.01 38.70
N LYS A 793 78.84 0.20 37.68
CA LYS A 793 78.64 -1.25 37.75
C LYS A 793 79.68 -1.86 38.68
N ARG A 794 79.22 -2.46 39.77
CA ARG A 794 80.13 -3.16 40.66
C ARG A 794 80.47 -4.54 40.07
N PHE A 795 81.69 -4.87 39.92
CA PHE A 795 82.28 -6.16 39.46
C PHE A 795 82.15 -7.22 40.49
#